data_4da90e51cb1028c148f3e81de59779c6
#
_entry.id   4da90e51cb1028c148f3e81de59779c6
#
_cell.length_a   1.000
_cell.length_b   1.000
_cell.length_c   1.000
_cell.angle_alpha   90.00
_cell.angle_beta   90.00
_cell.angle_gamma   90.00
#
_symmetry.space_group_name_H-M   'P 1'
#
loop_
_entity.id
_entity.type
_entity.pdbx_description
1 polymer ?
#
loop_
_entity_poly.entity_id
_entity_poly.type
_entity_poly.pdbx_seq_one_letter_code
_entity_poly.pdbx_strand_id
1 'polypeptide(L)'
;MDEKQNFSYLFGSNAPYIEELYEEFLNNPDSVEEYWRQYFSELAAQPGFAERDVAHRPIQESFVKLAKSRPIAVGTVDENMLKKQVGVLRLISAYRIQGVGAAQLDPLKRKPPIHIEGLDPKFHGLSDEDMAVKFNVGPGDFGGQYEKLTLSEILSKLKQTYCGSVGIEYMHITNRTERRWIRDYFESVSSTPKYDSEQKLYILKQLTAAETLERYLQNKYVGQKRFGVEGGESSILALNYLVQNAGKDGVEEVIVGMAHRGRLNVLVNTLGKKPSDLFAEFEGRAEIKLPSGDVKYHTGFSSDIPTPTGPIHVTLAFNPSHLEIVNPVVEGSSRAKQTRRGEDGQKQVLPVLIHGDSAFIGLGVNQAVFNMSLTRGYTTGGTVHVVVNNQIGFTTSDTRDTRSTVYCTDIAKMVDAPIFHVNGDDPEAVCMVMQAAMDYRKTFHKDVVVDVVCYRKNGHNESDDPTLTQPMMYKAVAKHPGTRALYAEKLVQEGVVSQEQTDSYVQAYRDALDRGEHVEQTRLSDYTSKHSVDWTKYQGKDWREAVESGLSAEDIKRLADKFTYVPEGFGLHNTSKRLVENRKAMAAGEQNIDWGMAETIAYASMVTKGTGVRISGEDSGRGTFSHRQAVLHDQNREKWDAGIYIPLQHISDSQAPFTVIDSILNEEAVLAYEYGHACSAPDMLTIWEAQFGDFANGAQVAIDQFISSGETKWGRLCGLTVILPHGYDGQGPEHSSGRLERWLQLCAEHNMQVIMPSEASQMFHILRRQVLRTMRRPLIIFMSKRLLRFKDATSPLENFLEGTTFRPVIGDTVQRADNGKVKRVILCAGQVYYDLAAGRAERGLEEEVAIVRTEQLYPFPYAEAEAELAKYPNATEIMWAQEEPKNQGAWYQTRHRLEALAKEGQKLIYAGRPASASPAVGYGSKHAAQLKQLVEDAFTFN
;
A
#
# COMPACT_ATOMS: atom_id res chain seq x y z
N MET A 1 -34.20 6.70 32.59
CA MET A 1 -33.38 7.65 33.36
C MET A 1 -31.96 7.16 33.27
N ASP A 2 -31.15 7.98 32.70
CA ASP A 2 -29.93 7.69 31.97
C ASP A 2 -28.80 7.07 32.80
N GLU A 3 -28.32 5.90 32.40
CA GLU A 3 -27.08 5.27 32.88
C GLU A 3 -25.83 6.16 32.73
N LYS A 4 -25.90 7.22 31.95
CA LYS A 4 -24.79 8.18 31.76
C LYS A 4 -24.55 9.13 32.94
N GLN A 5 -25.46 9.23 33.88
CA GLN A 5 -25.26 10.09 35.06
C GLN A 5 -24.53 9.39 36.22
N ASN A 6 -24.43 8.06 36.22
CA ASN A 6 -23.88 7.30 37.34
C ASN A 6 -22.35 7.22 37.42
N PHE A 7 -21.59 7.67 36.39
CA PHE A 7 -20.13 7.54 36.37
C PHE A 7 -19.37 8.83 36.69
N SER A 8 -19.99 9.99 36.68
CA SER A 8 -19.20 11.26 36.76
C SER A 8 -18.64 11.57 38.15
N TYR A 9 -19.20 11.02 39.24
CA TYR A 9 -18.70 11.20 40.62
C TYR A 9 -17.75 10.06 41.07
N LEU A 10 -17.55 9.01 40.27
CA LEU A 10 -16.55 7.97 40.54
C LEU A 10 -15.13 8.41 40.14
N PHE A 11 -14.98 9.51 39.42
CA PHE A 11 -13.69 10.01 38.93
C PHE A 11 -13.39 11.39 39.54
N GLY A 12 -12.13 11.60 39.91
CA GLY A 12 -11.63 12.86 40.45
C GLY A 12 -11.45 12.87 41.96
N SER A 13 -11.64 14.02 42.59
CA SER A 13 -11.39 14.25 44.02
C SER A 13 -12.29 13.42 44.98
N ASN A 14 -13.38 12.82 44.49
CA ASN A 14 -14.31 12.04 45.27
C ASN A 14 -14.02 10.52 45.31
N ALA A 15 -13.10 10.04 44.46
CA ALA A 15 -12.76 8.62 44.39
C ALA A 15 -12.32 8.03 45.76
N PRO A 16 -11.46 8.70 46.55
CA PRO A 16 -11.05 8.18 47.86
C PRO A 16 -12.22 8.07 48.86
N TYR A 17 -13.19 8.99 48.80
CA TYR A 17 -14.38 8.95 49.66
C TYR A 17 -15.33 7.79 49.28
N ILE A 18 -15.48 7.54 48.00
CA ILE A 18 -16.33 6.45 47.50
C ILE A 18 -15.67 5.08 47.80
N GLU A 19 -14.32 4.99 47.67
CA GLU A 19 -13.58 3.80 48.10
C GLU A 19 -13.75 3.52 49.59
N GLU A 20 -13.76 4.55 50.44
CA GLU A 20 -13.99 4.41 51.88
C GLU A 20 -15.40 3.89 52.19
N LEU A 21 -16.42 4.42 51.53
CA LEU A 21 -17.79 3.91 51.64
C LEU A 21 -17.95 2.47 51.13
N TYR A 22 -17.23 2.10 50.06
CA TYR A 22 -17.25 0.73 49.55
C TYR A 22 -16.56 -0.24 50.52
N GLU A 23 -15.46 0.14 51.12
CA GLU A 23 -14.82 -0.62 52.20
C GLU A 23 -15.76 -0.81 53.43
N GLU A 24 -16.49 0.21 53.81
CA GLU A 24 -17.50 0.10 54.88
C GLU A 24 -18.63 -0.85 54.50
N PHE A 25 -19.13 -0.77 53.28
CA PHE A 25 -20.13 -1.70 52.73
C PHE A 25 -19.65 -3.16 52.73
N LEU A 26 -18.42 -3.42 52.29
CA LEU A 26 -17.85 -4.76 52.29
C LEU A 26 -17.69 -5.35 53.69
N ASN A 27 -17.43 -4.52 54.72
CA ASN A 27 -17.36 -4.94 56.11
C ASN A 27 -18.73 -5.17 56.75
N ASN A 28 -19.69 -4.29 56.48
CA ASN A 28 -21.05 -4.37 56.95
C ASN A 28 -21.99 -3.57 56.01
N PRO A 29 -22.78 -4.23 55.17
CA PRO A 29 -23.66 -3.56 54.21
C PRO A 29 -24.62 -2.56 54.83
N ASP A 30 -24.96 -2.71 56.12
CA ASP A 30 -25.88 -1.82 56.84
C ASP A 30 -25.22 -0.55 57.41
N SER A 31 -23.88 -0.43 57.25
CA SER A 31 -23.13 0.74 57.77
C SER A 31 -23.19 1.95 56.83
N VAL A 32 -23.60 1.76 55.58
CA VAL A 32 -23.71 2.82 54.60
C VAL A 32 -25.15 3.21 54.33
N GLU A 33 -25.36 4.44 53.85
CA GLU A 33 -26.70 4.94 53.50
C GLU A 33 -27.39 4.06 52.45
N GLU A 34 -28.71 3.97 52.49
CA GLU A 34 -29.55 3.12 51.61
C GLU A 34 -29.20 3.27 50.12
N TYR A 35 -28.92 4.50 49.67
CA TYR A 35 -28.52 4.80 48.30
C TYR A 35 -27.21 4.10 47.90
N TRP A 36 -26.19 4.17 48.75
CA TRP A 36 -24.89 3.54 48.51
C TRP A 36 -24.95 2.01 48.62
N ARG A 37 -25.80 1.51 49.52
CA ARG A 37 -26.05 0.07 49.70
C ARG A 37 -26.62 -0.55 48.42
N GLN A 38 -27.63 0.09 47.85
CA GLN A 38 -28.24 -0.36 46.59
C GLN A 38 -27.23 -0.31 45.44
N TYR A 39 -26.56 0.81 45.34
CA TYR A 39 -25.53 1.01 44.27
C TYR A 39 -24.41 -0.05 44.32
N PHE A 40 -23.84 -0.31 45.49
CA PHE A 40 -22.75 -1.31 45.62
C PHE A 40 -23.27 -2.75 45.46
N SER A 41 -24.50 -3.03 45.81
CA SER A 41 -25.15 -4.34 45.61
C SER A 41 -25.40 -4.61 44.12
N GLU A 42 -25.83 -3.61 43.36
CA GLU A 42 -26.00 -3.70 41.91
C GLU A 42 -24.66 -3.82 41.21
N LEU A 43 -23.61 -3.14 41.65
CA LEU A 43 -22.25 -3.24 41.13
C LEU A 43 -21.67 -4.65 41.33
N ALA A 44 -21.89 -5.24 42.50
CA ALA A 44 -21.44 -6.60 42.82
C ALA A 44 -22.19 -7.70 42.04
N ALA A 45 -23.39 -7.40 41.53
CA ALA A 45 -24.16 -8.33 40.69
C ALA A 45 -23.82 -8.35 39.21
N GLN A 46 -22.92 -7.48 38.72
CA GLN A 46 -22.55 -7.41 37.30
C GLN A 46 -21.65 -8.58 36.88
N PRO A 47 -21.86 -9.18 35.68
CA PRO A 47 -20.98 -10.23 35.15
C PRO A 47 -19.57 -9.68 34.91
N GLY A 48 -18.58 -10.26 35.55
CA GLY A 48 -17.17 -9.85 35.44
C GLY A 48 -16.61 -9.16 36.68
N PHE A 49 -17.42 -8.85 37.70
CA PHE A 49 -16.90 -8.56 39.03
C PHE A 49 -16.46 -9.86 39.70
N ALA A 50 -15.30 -9.83 40.38
CA ALA A 50 -14.75 -11.01 41.01
C ALA A 50 -15.76 -11.57 42.03
N GLU A 51 -15.98 -12.90 42.01
CA GLU A 51 -16.99 -13.58 42.85
C GLU A 51 -16.80 -13.35 44.36
N ARG A 52 -15.72 -12.69 44.79
CA ARG A 52 -15.50 -12.25 46.20
C ARG A 52 -14.54 -11.05 46.22
N ASP A 53 -15.12 -9.88 46.25
CA ASP A 53 -14.39 -8.71 46.73
C ASP A 53 -14.34 -8.71 48.24
N VAL A 54 -13.23 -8.38 48.86
CA VAL A 54 -13.01 -8.42 50.31
C VAL A 54 -12.49 -7.07 50.78
N ALA A 55 -12.99 -6.62 51.93
CA ALA A 55 -12.57 -5.38 52.53
C ALA A 55 -11.05 -5.35 52.76
N HIS A 56 -10.39 -4.32 52.31
CA HIS A 56 -8.93 -4.15 52.40
C HIS A 56 -8.47 -3.79 53.81
N ARG A 57 -9.31 -3.12 54.60
CA ARG A 57 -9.00 -2.70 55.96
C ARG A 57 -8.57 -3.85 56.87
N PRO A 58 -9.31 -5.00 56.96
CA PRO A 58 -8.87 -6.15 57.75
C PRO A 58 -7.55 -6.75 57.27
N ILE A 59 -7.29 -6.68 55.94
CA ILE A 59 -6.05 -7.14 55.35
C ILE A 59 -4.93 -6.18 55.71
N GLN A 60 -5.12 -4.88 55.59
CA GLN A 60 -4.16 -3.85 56.02
C GLN A 60 -3.86 -3.97 57.53
N GLU A 61 -4.87 -4.14 58.35
CA GLU A 61 -4.67 -4.36 59.80
C GLU A 61 -3.93 -5.65 60.10
N SER A 62 -4.16 -6.71 59.32
CA SER A 62 -3.39 -7.95 59.43
C SER A 62 -1.91 -7.76 59.07
N PHE A 63 -1.62 -6.97 58.05
CA PHE A 63 -0.25 -6.58 57.70
C PHE A 63 0.38 -5.68 58.77
N VAL A 64 -0.34 -4.74 59.33
CA VAL A 64 0.15 -3.92 60.44
C VAL A 64 0.37 -4.74 61.69
N LYS A 65 -0.51 -5.71 61.98
CA LYS A 65 -0.29 -6.70 63.06
C LYS A 65 0.91 -7.62 62.79
N LEU A 66 1.04 -8.10 61.55
CA LEU A 66 2.20 -8.89 61.11
C LEU A 66 3.48 -8.09 61.20
N ALA A 67 3.46 -6.83 60.83
CA ALA A 67 4.61 -5.92 60.92
C ALA A 67 4.99 -5.60 62.39
N LYS A 68 3.98 -5.56 63.27
CA LYS A 68 4.23 -5.36 64.72
C LYS A 68 4.58 -6.64 65.46
N SER A 69 4.19 -7.81 64.97
CA SER A 69 4.37 -9.11 65.66
C SER A 69 5.65 -9.88 65.23
N ARG A 70 6.28 -9.48 64.16
CA ARG A 70 7.66 -9.88 63.82
C ARG A 70 8.54 -8.68 64.03
N PRO A 71 9.53 -8.71 64.89
CA PRO A 71 10.74 -7.99 64.67
C PRO A 71 11.32 -8.66 63.44
N ILE A 72 11.02 -8.09 62.27
CA ILE A 72 11.89 -8.31 61.12
C ILE A 72 13.24 -7.88 61.70
N ALA A 73 14.12 -8.88 61.89
CA ALA A 73 15.52 -8.56 61.87
C ALA A 73 15.70 -7.84 60.54
N VAL A 74 15.56 -6.54 60.53
CA VAL A 74 16.09 -5.69 59.50
C VAL A 74 17.58 -5.92 59.62
N GLY A 75 18.06 -6.98 58.98
CA GLY A 75 19.44 -6.99 58.57
C GLY A 75 19.57 -5.64 57.90
N THR A 76 20.45 -4.81 58.40
CA THR A 76 20.74 -3.48 57.87
C THR A 76 20.83 -3.63 56.39
N VAL A 77 19.73 -3.20 55.69
CA VAL A 77 19.75 -3.17 54.21
C VAL A 77 20.90 -2.23 53.92
N ASP A 78 22.00 -2.78 53.41
CA ASP A 78 23.13 -1.95 53.04
C ASP A 78 22.60 -0.96 51.98
N GLU A 79 22.35 0.28 52.43
CA GLU A 79 21.81 1.34 51.63
C GLU A 79 22.65 1.59 50.38
N ASN A 80 23.96 1.34 50.50
CA ASN A 80 24.91 1.40 49.41
C ASN A 80 24.65 0.28 48.38
N MET A 81 24.42 -0.94 48.85
CA MET A 81 24.09 -2.08 47.99
C MET A 81 22.75 -1.89 47.29
N LEU A 82 21.76 -1.27 47.93
CA LEU A 82 20.49 -0.95 47.32
C LEU A 82 20.65 0.10 46.22
N LYS A 83 21.44 1.15 46.45
CA LYS A 83 21.77 2.17 45.42
C LYS A 83 22.48 1.54 44.23
N LYS A 84 23.45 0.64 44.47
CA LYS A 84 24.15 -0.11 43.41
C LYS A 84 23.21 -1.04 42.62
N GLN A 85 22.29 -1.72 43.31
CA GLN A 85 21.26 -2.55 42.63
C GLN A 85 20.38 -1.73 41.68
N VAL A 86 19.94 -0.52 42.10
CA VAL A 86 19.22 0.41 41.23
C VAL A 86 20.08 0.87 40.07
N GLY A 87 21.38 1.13 40.31
CA GLY A 87 22.36 1.46 39.29
C GLY A 87 22.46 0.38 38.20
N VAL A 88 22.52 -0.88 38.60
CA VAL A 88 22.55 -2.03 37.67
C VAL A 88 21.27 -2.10 36.81
N LEU A 89 20.10 -1.95 37.39
CA LEU A 89 18.85 -1.96 36.64
C LEU A 89 18.77 -0.81 35.63
N ARG A 90 19.26 0.38 35.99
CA ARG A 90 19.38 1.52 35.11
C ARG A 90 20.38 1.27 33.97
N LEU A 91 21.51 0.66 34.28
CA LEU A 91 22.53 0.27 33.30
C LEU A 91 21.94 -0.72 32.27
N ILE A 92 21.23 -1.76 32.73
CA ILE A 92 20.54 -2.72 31.83
C ILE A 92 19.56 -1.98 30.91
N SER A 93 18.75 -1.06 31.47
CA SER A 93 17.83 -0.25 30.72
C SER A 93 18.52 0.67 29.70
N ALA A 94 19.68 1.24 30.08
CA ALA A 94 20.47 2.09 29.18
C ALA A 94 21.00 1.32 27.97
N TYR A 95 21.51 0.09 28.18
CA TYR A 95 21.91 -0.77 27.04
C TYR A 95 20.75 -1.12 26.11
N ARG A 96 19.55 -1.37 26.61
CA ARG A 96 18.35 -1.64 25.82
C ARG A 96 17.93 -0.46 24.96
N ILE A 97 18.16 0.79 25.44
CA ILE A 97 17.77 2.02 24.76
C ILE A 97 18.90 2.54 23.85
N GLN A 98 20.11 2.55 24.33
CA GLN A 98 21.26 3.25 23.72
C GLN A 98 22.30 2.30 23.13
N GLY A 99 22.22 1.00 23.40
CA GLY A 99 23.24 0.02 22.99
C GLY A 99 23.47 -0.01 21.47
N VAL A 100 22.43 0.20 20.68
CA VAL A 100 22.53 0.31 19.21
C VAL A 100 23.54 1.38 18.77
N GLY A 101 23.65 2.51 19.49
CA GLY A 101 24.60 3.57 19.18
C GLY A 101 26.08 3.20 19.36
N ALA A 102 26.35 2.13 20.14
CA ALA A 102 27.68 1.57 20.35
C ALA A 102 27.90 0.26 19.56
N ALA A 103 26.91 -0.21 18.79
CA ALA A 103 27.01 -1.43 17.99
C ALA A 103 28.03 -1.28 16.84
N GLN A 104 28.71 -2.37 16.52
CA GLN A 104 29.75 -2.42 15.49
C GLN A 104 29.12 -2.73 14.12
N LEU A 105 28.32 -1.80 13.62
CA LEU A 105 27.52 -2.00 12.42
C LEU A 105 28.26 -1.69 11.11
N ASP A 106 29.24 -0.76 11.12
CA ASP A 106 29.95 -0.37 9.90
C ASP A 106 31.06 -1.36 9.53
N PRO A 107 30.92 -2.13 8.42
CA PRO A 107 31.95 -3.06 7.96
C PRO A 107 33.28 -2.36 7.62
N LEU A 108 33.24 -1.11 7.22
CA LEU A 108 34.43 -0.33 6.89
C LEU A 108 35.12 0.32 8.09
N LYS A 109 34.52 0.27 9.29
CA LYS A 109 35.04 0.83 10.54
C LYS A 109 35.54 2.28 10.37
N ARG A 110 34.82 3.11 9.63
CA ARG A 110 35.24 4.48 9.28
C ARG A 110 35.25 5.46 10.45
N LYS A 111 34.47 5.20 11.47
CA LYS A 111 34.38 6.02 12.67
C LYS A 111 34.82 5.21 13.89
N PRO A 112 35.55 5.84 14.84
CA PRO A 112 35.84 5.16 16.10
C PRO A 112 34.53 4.88 16.86
N PRO A 113 34.50 3.87 17.74
CA PRO A 113 33.35 3.63 18.61
C PRO A 113 32.95 4.90 19.37
N ILE A 114 31.68 5.22 19.35
CA ILE A 114 31.14 6.39 20.05
C ILE A 114 31.09 6.05 21.54
N HIS A 115 31.69 6.90 22.39
CA HIS A 115 31.53 6.79 23.83
C HIS A 115 30.14 7.33 24.22
N ILE A 116 29.31 6.48 24.80
CA ILE A 116 27.97 6.81 25.29
C ILE A 116 28.01 6.74 26.82
N GLU A 117 27.96 7.89 27.48
CA GLU A 117 28.07 7.98 28.94
C GLU A 117 27.09 7.05 29.68
N GLY A 118 25.85 6.94 29.20
CA GLY A 118 24.81 6.06 29.75
C GLY A 118 25.17 4.56 29.74
N LEU A 119 26.16 4.13 28.95
CA LEU A 119 26.64 2.74 28.92
C LEU A 119 27.83 2.49 29.84
N ASP A 120 28.38 3.55 30.46
CA ASP A 120 29.47 3.41 31.45
C ASP A 120 28.87 3.10 32.83
N PRO A 121 29.28 2.00 33.49
CA PRO A 121 28.89 1.68 34.87
C PRO A 121 29.07 2.85 35.84
N LYS A 122 30.13 3.65 35.69
CA LYS A 122 30.44 4.79 36.56
C LYS A 122 29.35 5.86 36.53
N PHE A 123 28.67 6.06 35.39
CA PHE A 123 27.52 6.95 35.28
C PHE A 123 26.34 6.54 36.18
N HIS A 124 26.26 5.25 36.48
CA HIS A 124 25.22 4.65 37.34
C HIS A 124 25.67 4.46 38.78
N GLY A 125 26.82 5.02 39.19
CA GLY A 125 27.36 4.89 40.54
C GLY A 125 27.98 3.53 40.85
N LEU A 126 28.41 2.80 39.82
CA LEU A 126 29.10 1.50 39.92
C LEU A 126 30.59 1.70 39.64
N SER A 127 31.45 0.98 40.36
CA SER A 127 32.91 1.08 40.25
C SER A 127 33.54 -0.25 39.81
N ASP A 128 34.86 -0.23 39.58
CA ASP A 128 35.62 -1.41 39.23
C ASP A 128 35.62 -2.46 40.36
N GLU A 129 35.45 -2.02 41.61
CA GLU A 129 35.33 -2.91 42.79
C GLU A 129 34.03 -3.71 42.77
N ASP A 130 33.01 -3.26 42.07
CA ASP A 130 31.69 -3.89 41.97
C ASP A 130 31.66 -5.00 40.93
N MET A 131 32.68 -5.15 40.09
CA MET A 131 32.68 -6.09 38.96
C MET A 131 32.44 -7.53 39.37
N ALA A 132 32.92 -7.94 40.53
CA ALA A 132 32.73 -9.30 41.10
C ALA A 132 31.46 -9.42 41.96
N VAL A 133 30.78 -8.32 42.27
CA VAL A 133 29.56 -8.31 43.10
C VAL A 133 28.38 -8.85 42.32
N LYS A 134 27.60 -9.73 42.94
CA LYS A 134 26.39 -10.33 42.38
C LYS A 134 25.16 -9.44 42.61
N PHE A 135 24.46 -9.10 41.54
CA PHE A 135 23.24 -8.31 41.57
C PHE A 135 22.07 -9.14 41.10
N ASN A 136 20.85 -8.83 41.60
CA ASN A 136 19.63 -9.43 41.10
C ASN A 136 19.35 -8.89 39.69
N VAL A 137 18.97 -9.79 38.78
CA VAL A 137 18.44 -9.44 37.44
C VAL A 137 16.95 -9.64 37.45
N GLY A 138 16.25 -8.93 36.54
CA GLY A 138 14.79 -9.03 36.48
C GLY A 138 14.32 -10.40 36.00
N PRO A 139 13.08 -10.80 36.34
CA PRO A 139 12.50 -12.03 35.83
C PRO A 139 12.36 -11.93 34.31
N GLY A 140 12.96 -12.87 33.60
CA GLY A 140 13.02 -12.90 32.14
C GLY A 140 14.24 -12.20 31.54
N ASP A 141 15.03 -11.43 32.29
CA ASP A 141 16.27 -10.85 31.77
C ASP A 141 17.28 -11.98 31.43
N PHE A 142 18.02 -11.80 30.33
CA PHE A 142 18.97 -12.77 29.81
C PHE A 142 18.40 -14.19 29.63
N GLY A 143 17.14 -14.26 29.14
CA GLY A 143 16.43 -15.52 28.89
C GLY A 143 15.83 -16.17 30.13
N GLY A 144 15.77 -15.47 31.27
CA GLY A 144 15.13 -15.94 32.50
C GLY A 144 15.89 -17.06 33.23
N GLN A 145 17.16 -17.33 32.86
CA GLN A 145 17.95 -18.43 33.36
C GLN A 145 18.70 -18.11 34.66
N TYR A 146 18.70 -16.84 35.08
CA TYR A 146 19.55 -16.35 36.16
C TYR A 146 18.75 -15.53 37.18
N GLU A 147 18.91 -15.77 38.46
CA GLU A 147 18.41 -14.88 39.52
C GLU A 147 19.41 -13.77 39.83
N LYS A 148 20.72 -14.10 39.83
CA LYS A 148 21.82 -13.19 40.14
C LYS A 148 22.99 -13.43 39.19
N LEU A 149 23.58 -12.34 38.72
CA LEU A 149 24.80 -12.32 37.92
C LEU A 149 25.78 -11.30 38.53
N THR A 150 27.09 -11.52 38.36
CA THR A 150 28.09 -10.49 38.65
C THR A 150 27.94 -9.32 37.67
N LEU A 151 28.36 -8.12 38.08
CA LEU A 151 28.36 -6.94 37.20
C LEU A 151 29.16 -7.22 35.90
N SER A 152 30.28 -7.92 36.01
CA SER A 152 31.11 -8.31 34.86
C SER A 152 30.33 -9.20 33.88
N GLU A 153 29.60 -10.20 34.37
CA GLU A 153 28.75 -11.08 33.53
C GLU A 153 27.59 -10.31 32.87
N ILE A 154 26.94 -9.42 33.64
CA ILE A 154 25.88 -8.54 33.12
C ILE A 154 26.40 -7.69 31.97
N LEU A 155 27.52 -6.99 32.17
CA LEU A 155 28.15 -6.16 31.15
C LEU A 155 28.58 -6.97 29.91
N SER A 156 29.15 -8.16 30.10
CA SER A 156 29.54 -9.03 29.00
C SER A 156 28.32 -9.39 28.14
N LYS A 157 27.24 -9.86 28.79
CA LYS A 157 25.99 -10.20 28.09
C LYS A 157 25.34 -8.99 27.38
N LEU A 158 25.28 -7.84 28.06
CA LEU A 158 24.72 -6.61 27.48
C LEU A 158 25.52 -6.14 26.25
N LYS A 159 26.85 -6.11 26.36
CA LYS A 159 27.72 -5.73 25.24
C LYS A 159 27.57 -6.68 24.05
N GLN A 160 27.55 -7.99 24.34
CA GLN A 160 27.39 -9.00 23.32
C GLN A 160 26.02 -8.86 22.61
N THR A 161 24.94 -8.67 23.38
CA THR A 161 23.57 -8.57 22.82
C THR A 161 23.35 -7.30 22.04
N TYR A 162 23.80 -6.13 22.56
CA TYR A 162 23.36 -4.81 22.05
C TYR A 162 24.47 -4.00 21.35
N CYS A 163 25.75 -4.39 21.51
CA CYS A 163 26.88 -3.62 20.99
C CYS A 163 27.81 -4.43 20.08
N GLY A 164 27.39 -5.65 19.69
CA GLY A 164 28.09 -6.49 18.73
C GLY A 164 27.81 -6.12 17.27
N SER A 165 27.76 -7.12 16.40
CA SER A 165 27.39 -6.98 14.98
C SER A 165 25.89 -6.74 14.77
N VAL A 166 25.07 -6.79 15.84
CA VAL A 166 23.64 -6.54 15.85
C VAL A 166 23.30 -5.36 16.73
N GLY A 167 22.45 -4.46 16.23
CA GLY A 167 21.85 -3.37 16.99
C GLY A 167 20.33 -3.51 16.97
N ILE A 168 19.66 -3.30 18.10
CA ILE A 168 18.23 -3.58 18.23
C ILE A 168 17.53 -2.33 18.75
N GLU A 169 16.53 -1.83 17.99
CA GLU A 169 15.69 -0.73 18.42
C GLU A 169 14.25 -1.23 18.60
N TYR A 170 13.77 -1.25 19.83
CA TYR A 170 12.43 -1.73 20.18
C TYR A 170 11.82 -1.03 21.41
N MET A 171 12.59 -0.19 22.10
CA MET A 171 12.12 0.47 23.31
C MET A 171 11.11 1.60 23.05
N HIS A 172 10.98 2.02 21.80
CA HIS A 172 9.94 2.94 21.34
C HIS A 172 8.56 2.28 21.22
N ILE A 173 8.49 0.94 21.14
CA ILE A 173 7.24 0.19 20.99
C ILE A 173 6.43 0.35 22.28
N THR A 174 5.17 0.76 22.17
CA THR A 174 4.29 1.00 23.32
C THR A 174 3.78 -0.30 23.93
N ASN A 175 3.56 -1.35 23.12
CA ASN A 175 3.07 -2.65 23.56
C ASN A 175 4.12 -3.42 24.36
N ARG A 176 3.80 -3.70 25.64
CA ARG A 176 4.70 -4.41 26.54
C ARG A 176 4.97 -5.85 26.13
N THR A 177 4.01 -6.55 25.55
CA THR A 177 4.15 -7.94 25.11
C THR A 177 5.16 -8.04 23.96
N GLU A 178 5.07 -7.16 23.00
CA GLU A 178 5.99 -7.06 21.86
C GLU A 178 7.41 -6.75 22.33
N ARG A 179 7.58 -5.73 23.22
CA ARG A 179 8.89 -5.41 23.81
C ARG A 179 9.52 -6.57 24.55
N ARG A 180 8.73 -7.32 25.32
CA ARG A 180 9.21 -8.49 26.04
C ARG A 180 9.64 -9.60 25.10
N TRP A 181 8.83 -9.87 24.07
CA TRP A 181 9.13 -10.88 23.07
C TRP A 181 10.48 -10.60 22.39
N ILE A 182 10.70 -9.35 21.93
CA ILE A 182 11.96 -8.95 21.28
C ILE A 182 13.14 -9.07 22.25
N ARG A 183 13.01 -8.56 23.47
CA ARG A 183 14.02 -8.70 24.50
C ARG A 183 14.39 -10.17 24.73
N ASP A 184 13.41 -11.01 24.98
CA ASP A 184 13.63 -12.41 25.31
C ASP A 184 14.26 -13.17 24.14
N TYR A 185 13.86 -12.85 22.91
CA TYR A 185 14.43 -13.42 21.69
C TYR A 185 15.96 -13.18 21.61
N PHE A 186 16.39 -11.94 21.70
CA PHE A 186 17.80 -11.58 21.53
C PHE A 186 18.65 -11.82 22.79
N GLU A 187 18.13 -11.55 23.99
CA GLU A 187 18.88 -11.76 25.24
C GLU A 187 19.07 -13.23 25.55
N SER A 188 18.17 -14.14 25.15
CA SER A 188 18.31 -15.57 25.37
C SER A 188 19.53 -16.18 24.67
N VAL A 189 19.90 -15.64 23.51
CA VAL A 189 21.05 -16.10 22.70
C VAL A 189 22.20 -15.09 22.69
N SER A 190 22.07 -13.97 23.42
CA SER A 190 23.04 -12.87 23.45
C SER A 190 23.41 -12.37 22.05
N SER A 191 22.42 -12.28 21.14
CA SER A 191 22.59 -11.94 19.71
C SER A 191 23.70 -12.74 18.98
N THR A 192 23.95 -13.94 19.42
CA THR A 192 25.00 -14.84 18.86
C THR A 192 24.31 -16.11 18.35
N PRO A 193 24.14 -16.25 17.04
CA PRO A 193 23.53 -17.45 16.47
C PRO A 193 24.42 -18.65 16.57
N LYS A 194 23.80 -19.84 16.59
CA LYS A 194 24.52 -21.13 16.56
C LYS A 194 24.05 -21.89 15.34
N TYR A 195 24.93 -22.01 14.36
CA TYR A 195 24.67 -22.77 13.13
C TYR A 195 25.58 -24.00 13.09
N ASP A 196 25.05 -25.10 12.58
CA ASP A 196 25.82 -26.28 12.27
C ASP A 196 26.67 -26.12 10.99
N SER A 197 27.51 -27.09 10.68
CA SER A 197 28.41 -27.03 9.53
C SER A 197 27.66 -26.97 8.19
N GLU A 198 26.53 -27.62 8.08
CA GLU A 198 25.69 -27.60 6.84
C GLU A 198 25.10 -26.20 6.59
N GLN A 199 24.55 -25.60 7.65
CA GLN A 199 24.00 -24.24 7.59
C GLN A 199 25.11 -23.21 7.27
N LYS A 200 26.29 -23.35 7.87
CA LYS A 200 27.44 -22.47 7.57
C LYS A 200 27.92 -22.63 6.10
N LEU A 201 27.97 -23.85 5.60
CA LEU A 201 28.29 -24.09 4.18
C LEU A 201 27.22 -23.53 3.23
N TYR A 202 25.93 -23.63 3.60
CA TYR A 202 24.87 -22.96 2.84
C TYR A 202 25.11 -21.45 2.75
N ILE A 203 25.38 -20.79 3.87
CA ILE A 203 25.69 -19.35 3.92
C ILE A 203 26.88 -19.02 3.00
N LEU A 204 27.98 -19.77 3.06
CA LEU A 204 29.16 -19.55 2.24
C LEU A 204 28.85 -19.71 0.74
N LYS A 205 28.07 -20.72 0.36
CA LYS A 205 27.66 -20.95 -1.03
C LYS A 205 26.80 -19.79 -1.56
N GLN A 206 25.86 -19.26 -0.76
CA GLN A 206 25.02 -18.12 -1.13
C GLN A 206 25.85 -16.84 -1.36
N LEU A 207 26.80 -16.54 -0.47
CA LEU A 207 27.73 -15.42 -0.63
C LEU A 207 28.65 -15.63 -1.86
N THR A 208 29.08 -16.87 -2.11
CA THR A 208 29.89 -17.20 -3.30
C THR A 208 29.11 -16.97 -4.59
N ALA A 209 27.85 -17.39 -4.64
CA ALA A 209 26.98 -17.16 -5.79
C ALA A 209 26.77 -15.67 -6.06
N ALA A 210 26.44 -14.89 -5.00
CA ALA A 210 26.22 -13.46 -5.11
C ALA A 210 27.48 -12.72 -5.59
N GLU A 211 28.62 -12.90 -4.95
CA GLU A 211 29.87 -12.23 -5.30
C GLU A 211 30.39 -12.65 -6.69
N THR A 212 30.33 -13.94 -7.03
CA THR A 212 30.89 -14.43 -8.31
C THR A 212 30.06 -13.94 -9.49
N LEU A 213 28.73 -13.87 -9.37
CA LEU A 213 27.87 -13.30 -10.42
C LEU A 213 28.23 -11.83 -10.70
N GLU A 214 28.38 -11.02 -9.65
CA GLU A 214 28.71 -9.59 -9.81
C GLU A 214 30.08 -9.41 -10.48
N ARG A 215 31.10 -10.16 -10.04
CA ARG A 215 32.44 -10.14 -10.67
C ARG A 215 32.42 -10.61 -12.13
N TYR A 216 31.62 -11.64 -12.41
CA TYR A 216 31.47 -12.16 -13.77
C TYR A 216 30.87 -11.12 -14.70
N LEU A 217 29.76 -10.49 -14.28
CA LEU A 217 29.10 -9.44 -15.05
C LEU A 217 30.00 -8.21 -15.26
N GLN A 218 30.74 -7.80 -14.22
CA GLN A 218 31.71 -6.69 -14.31
C GLN A 218 32.80 -6.92 -15.33
N ASN A 219 33.33 -8.14 -15.36
CA ASN A 219 34.44 -8.49 -16.28
C ASN A 219 33.96 -8.70 -17.72
N LYS A 220 32.78 -9.31 -17.90
CA LYS A 220 32.24 -9.65 -19.22
C LYS A 220 31.58 -8.46 -19.92
N TYR A 221 30.89 -7.60 -19.15
CA TYR A 221 30.09 -6.48 -19.67
C TYR A 221 30.54 -5.14 -19.09
N VAL A 222 31.80 -4.80 -19.33
CA VAL A 222 32.45 -3.60 -18.81
C VAL A 222 31.67 -2.34 -19.16
N GLY A 223 31.40 -1.50 -18.15
CA GLY A 223 30.73 -0.21 -18.31
C GLY A 223 29.24 -0.27 -18.59
N GLN A 224 28.64 -1.44 -18.76
CA GLN A 224 27.17 -1.56 -18.91
C GLN A 224 26.49 -1.42 -17.58
N LYS A 225 25.45 -0.56 -17.51
CA LYS A 225 24.65 -0.35 -16.29
C LYS A 225 23.95 -1.63 -15.86
N ARG A 226 24.17 -2.03 -14.62
CA ARG A 226 23.58 -3.19 -13.95
C ARG A 226 23.18 -2.93 -12.48
N PHE A 227 23.71 -1.86 -11.88
CA PHE A 227 23.53 -1.49 -10.47
C PHE A 227 23.87 -2.66 -9.53
N GLY A 228 25.11 -3.12 -9.59
CA GLY A 228 25.58 -4.27 -8.81
C GLY A 228 25.49 -4.09 -7.30
N VAL A 229 25.44 -5.21 -6.58
CA VAL A 229 25.30 -5.25 -5.13
C VAL A 229 26.63 -5.43 -4.39
N GLU A 230 27.76 -5.34 -5.10
CA GLU A 230 29.09 -5.57 -4.51
C GLU A 230 29.32 -4.72 -3.26
N GLY A 231 29.68 -5.40 -2.19
CA GLY A 231 29.80 -4.88 -0.83
C GLY A 231 28.53 -5.02 0.00
N GLY A 232 27.41 -5.47 -0.59
CA GLY A 232 26.14 -5.75 0.07
C GLY A 232 25.61 -7.16 -0.24
N GLU A 233 26.48 -8.13 -0.55
CA GLU A 233 26.12 -9.51 -0.92
C GLU A 233 25.26 -10.21 0.13
N SER A 234 25.41 -9.85 1.40
CA SER A 234 24.59 -10.37 2.51
C SER A 234 23.10 -10.04 2.38
N SER A 235 22.72 -9.02 1.58
CA SER A 235 21.31 -8.75 1.29
C SER A 235 20.67 -9.82 0.40
N ILE A 236 21.44 -10.44 -0.49
CA ILE A 236 21.00 -11.58 -1.31
C ILE A 236 20.82 -12.81 -0.42
N LEU A 237 21.79 -13.06 0.47
CA LEU A 237 21.68 -14.11 1.49
C LEU A 237 20.43 -13.91 2.36
N ALA A 238 20.17 -12.68 2.83
CA ALA A 238 19.01 -12.36 3.65
C ALA A 238 17.69 -12.76 2.98
N LEU A 239 17.50 -12.39 1.70
CA LEU A 239 16.31 -12.75 0.94
C LEU A 239 16.22 -14.27 0.70
N ASN A 240 17.34 -14.92 0.33
CA ASN A 240 17.35 -16.36 0.10
C ASN A 240 17.05 -17.14 1.39
N TYR A 241 17.60 -16.70 2.53
CA TYR A 241 17.30 -17.29 3.84
C TYR A 241 15.81 -17.16 4.18
N LEU A 242 15.22 -15.97 3.97
CA LEU A 242 13.78 -15.76 4.16
C LEU A 242 12.96 -16.72 3.30
N VAL A 243 13.22 -16.80 1.98
CA VAL A 243 12.47 -17.67 1.06
C VAL A 243 12.58 -19.15 1.48
N GLN A 244 13.79 -19.62 1.83
CA GLN A 244 14.01 -21.03 2.22
C GLN A 244 13.33 -21.41 3.54
N ASN A 245 13.07 -20.44 4.43
CA ASN A 245 12.49 -20.69 5.75
C ASN A 245 11.01 -20.28 5.87
N ALA A 246 10.48 -19.45 4.98
CA ALA A 246 9.12 -18.91 5.05
C ALA A 246 8.05 -19.99 5.11
N GLY A 247 8.24 -21.11 4.42
CA GLY A 247 7.29 -22.23 4.41
C GLY A 247 7.11 -22.92 5.76
N LYS A 248 8.09 -22.82 6.68
CA LYS A 248 7.96 -23.31 8.06
C LYS A 248 6.83 -22.61 8.81
N ASP A 249 6.49 -21.38 8.39
CA ASP A 249 5.45 -20.54 8.95
C ASP A 249 4.12 -20.61 8.19
N GLY A 250 4.05 -21.50 7.19
CA GLY A 250 2.87 -21.70 6.35
C GLY A 250 2.75 -20.71 5.20
N VAL A 251 3.82 -19.98 4.87
CA VAL A 251 3.88 -19.11 3.69
C VAL A 251 3.95 -19.98 2.44
N GLU A 252 3.08 -19.71 1.47
CA GLU A 252 3.04 -20.37 0.15
C GLU A 252 3.54 -19.43 -0.95
N GLU A 253 3.52 -18.11 -0.70
CA GLU A 253 3.90 -17.11 -1.69
C GLU A 253 4.62 -15.92 -1.05
N VAL A 254 5.72 -15.48 -1.67
CA VAL A 254 6.48 -14.28 -1.31
C VAL A 254 6.42 -13.27 -2.45
N ILE A 255 6.03 -12.03 -2.16
CA ILE A 255 5.96 -10.96 -3.16
C ILE A 255 7.01 -9.90 -2.81
N VAL A 256 7.97 -9.71 -3.71
CA VAL A 256 9.13 -8.84 -3.49
C VAL A 256 8.98 -7.56 -4.29
N GLY A 257 9.10 -6.42 -3.61
CA GLY A 257 9.34 -5.10 -4.19
C GLY A 257 10.78 -4.68 -3.95
N MET A 258 11.49 -4.22 -4.97
CA MET A 258 12.86 -3.73 -4.78
C MET A 258 13.26 -2.73 -5.86
N ALA A 259 14.20 -1.84 -5.50
CA ALA A 259 14.88 -0.96 -6.44
C ALA A 259 15.84 -1.74 -7.37
N HIS A 260 16.58 -1.00 -8.19
CA HIS A 260 17.49 -1.58 -9.21
C HIS A 260 18.75 -2.25 -8.63
N ARG A 261 19.28 -1.80 -7.47
CA ARG A 261 20.54 -2.32 -6.91
C ARG A 261 20.41 -3.76 -6.43
N GLY A 262 21.28 -4.64 -6.99
CA GLY A 262 21.25 -6.07 -6.70
C GLY A 262 20.14 -6.86 -7.40
N ARG A 263 19.29 -6.18 -8.19
CA ARG A 263 18.12 -6.82 -8.80
C ARG A 263 18.49 -7.94 -9.77
N LEU A 264 19.54 -7.78 -10.55
CA LEU A 264 20.01 -8.83 -11.47
C LEU A 264 20.49 -10.06 -10.70
N ASN A 265 21.11 -9.86 -9.54
CA ASN A 265 21.51 -10.93 -8.64
C ASN A 265 20.32 -11.68 -8.06
N VAL A 266 19.30 -10.95 -7.61
CA VAL A 266 18.01 -11.54 -7.13
C VAL A 266 17.34 -12.33 -8.25
N LEU A 267 17.29 -11.82 -9.48
CA LEU A 267 16.72 -12.53 -10.63
C LEU A 267 17.40 -13.89 -10.85
N VAL A 268 18.74 -13.95 -10.81
CA VAL A 268 19.51 -15.17 -11.07
C VAL A 268 19.54 -16.08 -9.82
N ASN A 269 20.01 -15.58 -8.69
CA ASN A 269 20.34 -16.40 -7.53
C ASN A 269 19.15 -16.68 -6.60
N THR A 270 18.11 -15.82 -6.60
CA THR A 270 16.90 -16.05 -5.79
C THR A 270 15.77 -16.66 -6.62
N LEU A 271 15.50 -16.07 -7.81
CA LEU A 271 14.35 -16.46 -8.63
C LEU A 271 14.69 -17.49 -9.71
N GLY A 272 15.96 -17.83 -9.91
CA GLY A 272 16.38 -18.85 -10.86
C GLY A 272 16.19 -18.48 -12.34
N LYS A 273 16.22 -17.17 -12.69
CA LYS A 273 16.31 -16.75 -14.09
C LYS A 273 17.60 -17.29 -14.68
N LYS A 274 17.54 -17.97 -15.83
CA LYS A 274 18.72 -18.56 -16.45
C LYS A 274 19.77 -17.48 -16.73
N PRO A 275 21.05 -17.70 -16.38
CA PRO A 275 22.13 -16.78 -16.72
C PRO A 275 22.22 -16.50 -18.22
N SER A 276 21.98 -17.51 -19.09
CA SER A 276 21.92 -17.36 -20.54
C SER A 276 20.89 -16.31 -21.00
N ASP A 277 19.70 -16.28 -20.36
CA ASP A 277 18.66 -15.32 -20.72
C ASP A 277 19.07 -13.89 -20.33
N LEU A 278 19.70 -13.74 -19.14
CA LEU A 278 20.24 -12.45 -18.71
C LEU A 278 21.37 -11.97 -19.61
N PHE A 279 22.27 -12.88 -20.06
CA PHE A 279 23.37 -12.53 -20.97
C PHE A 279 22.86 -12.09 -22.34
N ALA A 280 21.78 -12.73 -22.83
CA ALA A 280 21.14 -12.32 -24.07
C ALA A 280 20.62 -10.87 -24.03
N GLU A 281 20.11 -10.44 -22.85
CA GLU A 281 19.68 -9.04 -22.62
C GLU A 281 20.89 -8.07 -22.66
N PHE A 282 22.02 -8.43 -22.05
CA PHE A 282 23.24 -7.61 -22.08
C PHE A 282 23.80 -7.48 -23.50
N GLU A 283 23.67 -8.53 -24.31
CA GLU A 283 24.22 -8.63 -25.68
C GLU A 283 23.22 -8.13 -26.74
N GLY A 284 22.04 -7.65 -26.35
CA GLY A 284 20.98 -7.19 -27.25
C GLY A 284 20.39 -8.29 -28.15
N ARG A 285 20.53 -9.56 -27.73
CA ARG A 285 20.00 -10.74 -28.44
C ARG A 285 18.71 -11.29 -27.86
N ALA A 286 18.18 -10.66 -26.80
CA ALA A 286 16.92 -11.06 -26.22
C ALA A 286 15.77 -10.82 -27.20
N GLU A 287 14.80 -11.74 -27.25
CA GLU A 287 13.61 -11.61 -28.09
C GLU A 287 12.75 -10.43 -27.61
N ILE A 288 12.45 -9.51 -28.53
CA ILE A 288 11.59 -8.35 -28.26
C ILE A 288 10.13 -8.79 -28.39
N LYS A 289 9.45 -8.99 -27.24
CA LYS A 289 8.05 -9.44 -27.20
C LYS A 289 7.06 -8.32 -26.93
N LEU A 290 7.51 -7.18 -26.42
CA LEU A 290 6.67 -6.05 -26.01
C LEU A 290 6.88 -4.85 -26.95
N PRO A 291 5.87 -4.01 -27.17
CA PRO A 291 5.97 -2.86 -28.06
C PRO A 291 7.10 -1.89 -27.68
N SER A 292 7.23 -1.57 -26.40
CA SER A 292 8.28 -0.69 -25.88
C SER A 292 9.37 -1.48 -25.12
N GLY A 293 8.96 -2.39 -24.23
CA GLY A 293 9.88 -3.03 -23.28
C GLY A 293 10.46 -2.06 -22.25
N ASP A 294 11.39 -2.56 -21.44
CA ASP A 294 12.08 -1.78 -20.40
C ASP A 294 13.52 -2.28 -20.23
N VAL A 295 14.32 -1.53 -19.47
CA VAL A 295 15.71 -1.91 -19.17
C VAL A 295 15.76 -3.13 -18.25
N LYS A 296 16.81 -3.95 -18.40
CA LYS A 296 16.97 -5.22 -17.68
C LYS A 296 16.87 -5.14 -16.16
N TYR A 297 17.33 -4.04 -15.58
CA TYR A 297 17.26 -3.84 -14.11
C TYR A 297 15.91 -3.31 -13.59
N HIS A 298 14.87 -3.25 -14.44
CA HIS A 298 13.48 -3.02 -14.07
C HIS A 298 12.59 -4.29 -14.22
N THR A 299 13.13 -5.32 -14.87
CA THR A 299 12.38 -6.55 -15.18
C THR A 299 11.86 -7.23 -13.92
N GLY A 300 10.58 -7.59 -13.92
CA GLY A 300 9.95 -8.48 -12.95
C GLY A 300 10.11 -9.96 -13.36
N PHE A 301 9.91 -10.84 -12.40
CA PHE A 301 9.99 -12.29 -12.63
C PHE A 301 9.17 -13.03 -11.58
N SER A 302 8.66 -14.21 -11.91
CA SER A 302 8.08 -15.11 -10.90
C SER A 302 8.45 -16.55 -11.19
N SER A 303 8.65 -17.31 -10.13
CA SER A 303 9.03 -18.72 -10.21
C SER A 303 8.68 -19.47 -8.93
N ASP A 304 8.61 -20.80 -9.05
CA ASP A 304 8.38 -21.69 -7.92
C ASP A 304 9.71 -22.24 -7.44
N ILE A 305 10.06 -21.88 -6.21
CA ILE A 305 11.36 -22.20 -5.59
C ILE A 305 11.20 -23.43 -4.70
N PRO A 306 12.04 -24.46 -4.85
CA PRO A 306 12.06 -25.59 -3.93
C PRO A 306 12.62 -25.15 -2.56
N THR A 307 11.89 -25.51 -1.49
CA THR A 307 12.32 -25.26 -0.11
C THR A 307 12.17 -26.55 0.71
N PRO A 308 12.79 -26.64 1.88
CA PRO A 308 12.68 -27.82 2.75
C PRO A 308 11.23 -28.18 3.14
N THR A 309 10.31 -27.23 3.07
CA THR A 309 8.90 -27.42 3.45
C THR A 309 7.96 -27.56 2.25
N GLY A 310 8.48 -27.53 1.04
CA GLY A 310 7.72 -27.58 -0.20
C GLY A 310 7.95 -26.36 -1.09
N PRO A 311 7.29 -26.30 -2.26
CA PRO A 311 7.43 -25.17 -3.18
C PRO A 311 6.90 -23.85 -2.59
N ILE A 312 7.64 -22.76 -2.78
CA ILE A 312 7.18 -21.39 -2.53
C ILE A 312 7.18 -20.62 -3.84
N HIS A 313 6.05 -20.00 -4.16
CA HIS A 313 5.95 -19.09 -5.30
C HIS A 313 6.57 -17.74 -4.93
N VAL A 314 7.59 -17.30 -5.67
CA VAL A 314 8.23 -15.99 -5.44
C VAL A 314 7.97 -15.10 -6.64
N THR A 315 7.42 -13.92 -6.39
CA THR A 315 7.17 -12.89 -7.41
C THR A 315 8.02 -11.66 -7.12
N LEU A 316 8.88 -11.26 -8.04
CA LEU A 316 9.53 -9.96 -8.04
C LEU A 316 8.72 -9.00 -8.92
N ALA A 317 8.15 -7.96 -8.33
CA ALA A 317 7.39 -6.97 -9.06
C ALA A 317 8.25 -6.18 -10.05
N PHE A 318 7.69 -5.75 -11.17
CA PHE A 318 8.34 -4.76 -12.06
C PHE A 318 8.53 -3.44 -11.30
N ASN A 319 9.59 -2.71 -11.62
CA ASN A 319 9.92 -1.47 -10.92
C ASN A 319 10.41 -0.41 -11.92
N PRO A 320 9.91 0.83 -11.89
CA PRO A 320 10.49 1.95 -12.63
C PRO A 320 11.74 2.48 -11.93
N SER A 321 12.42 3.45 -12.52
CA SER A 321 13.53 4.18 -11.86
C SER A 321 13.09 5.09 -10.72
N HIS A 322 11.80 5.36 -10.59
CA HIS A 322 11.22 6.11 -9.47
C HIS A 322 11.21 5.23 -8.22
N LEU A 323 12.14 5.50 -7.32
CA LEU A 323 12.35 4.68 -6.13
C LEU A 323 11.12 4.65 -5.22
N GLU A 324 10.89 3.51 -4.56
CA GLU A 324 9.90 3.25 -3.52
C GLU A 324 8.42 3.21 -3.99
N ILE A 325 8.09 3.72 -5.18
CA ILE A 325 6.69 3.70 -5.66
C ILE A 325 6.17 2.27 -5.91
N VAL A 326 7.03 1.29 -6.07
CA VAL A 326 6.65 -0.14 -6.16
C VAL A 326 6.11 -0.70 -4.84
N ASN A 327 6.42 -0.08 -3.71
CA ASN A 327 6.08 -0.60 -2.39
C ASN A 327 4.56 -0.74 -2.20
N PRO A 328 3.74 0.31 -2.36
CA PRO A 328 2.30 0.16 -2.28
C PRO A 328 1.72 -0.77 -3.37
N VAL A 329 2.36 -0.87 -4.55
CA VAL A 329 1.96 -1.84 -5.60
C VAL A 329 2.11 -3.28 -5.09
N VAL A 330 3.20 -3.59 -4.39
CA VAL A 330 3.42 -4.91 -3.78
C VAL A 330 2.41 -5.19 -2.68
N GLU A 331 2.13 -4.21 -1.83
CA GLU A 331 1.12 -4.35 -0.78
C GLU A 331 -0.27 -4.62 -1.37
N GLY A 332 -0.68 -3.88 -2.39
CA GLY A 332 -1.94 -4.11 -3.09
C GLY A 332 -2.03 -5.47 -3.76
N SER A 333 -0.95 -5.90 -4.43
CA SER A 333 -0.83 -7.24 -5.01
C SER A 333 -0.95 -8.34 -3.95
N SER A 334 -0.26 -8.17 -2.82
CA SER A 334 -0.30 -9.09 -1.68
C SER A 334 -1.73 -9.21 -1.12
N ARG A 335 -2.40 -8.08 -0.92
CA ARG A 335 -3.79 -8.06 -0.43
C ARG A 335 -4.76 -8.78 -1.35
N ALA A 336 -4.64 -8.58 -2.66
CA ALA A 336 -5.48 -9.28 -3.64
C ALA A 336 -5.30 -10.80 -3.58
N LYS A 337 -4.05 -11.24 -3.48
CA LYS A 337 -3.72 -12.67 -3.36
C LYS A 337 -4.13 -13.27 -2.01
N GLN A 338 -4.04 -12.48 -0.93
CA GLN A 338 -4.55 -12.85 0.40
C GLN A 338 -6.08 -13.00 0.39
N THR A 339 -6.79 -12.04 -0.19
CA THR A 339 -8.26 -12.08 -0.30
C THR A 339 -8.74 -13.34 -1.03
N ARG A 340 -8.04 -13.78 -2.08
CA ARG A 340 -8.34 -15.03 -2.81
C ARG A 340 -8.18 -16.29 -1.95
N ARG A 341 -7.32 -16.25 -0.92
CA ARG A 341 -7.04 -17.37 0.00
C ARG A 341 -7.95 -17.39 1.23
N GLY A 342 -8.79 -16.37 1.42
CA GLY A 342 -9.68 -16.29 2.56
C GLY A 342 -8.95 -16.01 3.89
N GLU A 343 -9.39 -16.67 4.97
CA GLU A 343 -8.90 -16.39 6.33
C GLU A 343 -7.41 -16.65 6.53
N ASP A 344 -6.84 -17.65 5.85
CA ASP A 344 -5.40 -17.97 5.92
C ASP A 344 -4.54 -17.05 5.05
N GLY A 345 -5.12 -16.17 4.26
CA GLY A 345 -4.41 -15.39 3.25
C GLY A 345 -3.23 -14.60 3.79
N GLN A 346 -3.39 -13.93 4.93
CA GLN A 346 -2.29 -13.15 5.54
C GLN A 346 -1.13 -14.02 6.02
N LYS A 347 -1.41 -15.26 6.40
CA LYS A 347 -0.38 -16.23 6.77
C LYS A 347 0.34 -16.78 5.55
N GLN A 348 -0.40 -17.05 4.47
CA GLN A 348 0.11 -17.73 3.27
C GLN A 348 0.83 -16.80 2.29
N VAL A 349 0.61 -15.49 2.33
CA VAL A 349 1.24 -14.51 1.43
C VAL A 349 2.04 -13.49 2.22
N LEU A 350 3.34 -13.42 1.94
CA LEU A 350 4.30 -12.57 2.62
C LEU A 350 4.80 -11.47 1.68
N PRO A 351 4.51 -10.18 1.92
CA PRO A 351 5.19 -9.08 1.26
C PRO A 351 6.58 -8.85 1.84
N VAL A 352 7.54 -8.57 0.95
CA VAL A 352 8.93 -8.21 1.29
C VAL A 352 9.33 -6.98 0.47
N LEU A 353 9.77 -5.92 1.13
CA LEU A 353 10.20 -4.69 0.49
C LEU A 353 11.67 -4.44 0.74
N ILE A 354 12.46 -4.29 -0.34
CA ILE A 354 13.90 -4.08 -0.28
C ILE A 354 14.22 -2.65 -0.70
N HIS A 355 14.82 -1.88 0.18
CA HIS A 355 15.04 -0.45 0.09
C HIS A 355 16.53 -0.09 0.01
N GLY A 356 16.84 1.07 -0.55
CA GLY A 356 18.11 1.77 -0.30
C GLY A 356 17.95 2.75 0.86
N ASP A 357 18.99 2.97 1.67
CA ASP A 357 18.95 3.78 2.89
C ASP A 357 18.45 5.22 2.65
N SER A 358 18.93 5.90 1.62
CA SER A 358 18.52 7.28 1.33
C SER A 358 17.09 7.38 0.81
N ALA A 359 16.64 6.41 0.01
CA ALA A 359 15.28 6.36 -0.52
C ALA A 359 14.28 6.00 0.59
N PHE A 360 14.64 5.09 1.49
CA PHE A 360 13.78 4.64 2.58
C PHE A 360 13.27 5.79 3.44
N ILE A 361 14.15 6.69 3.86
CA ILE A 361 13.78 7.84 4.67
C ILE A 361 13.32 9.05 3.85
N GLY A 362 13.83 9.21 2.63
CA GLY A 362 13.65 10.44 1.85
C GLY A 362 12.33 10.52 1.07
N LEU A 363 11.70 9.39 0.75
CA LEU A 363 10.50 9.36 -0.08
C LEU A 363 9.24 9.15 0.77
N GLY A 364 8.33 10.13 0.70
CA GLY A 364 7.10 10.19 1.51
C GLY A 364 6.15 9.01 1.31
N VAL A 365 6.23 8.29 0.20
CA VAL A 365 5.44 7.10 -0.05
C VAL A 365 5.68 5.99 0.99
N ASN A 366 6.89 5.89 1.56
CA ASN A 366 7.18 4.90 2.61
C ASN A 366 6.46 5.22 3.92
N GLN A 367 6.39 6.50 4.31
CA GLN A 367 5.59 6.90 5.47
C GLN A 367 4.11 6.56 5.28
N ALA A 368 3.60 6.74 4.05
CA ALA A 368 2.23 6.34 3.73
C ALA A 368 2.04 4.83 3.81
N VAL A 369 2.96 4.00 3.29
CA VAL A 369 2.91 2.53 3.38
C VAL A 369 2.90 2.07 4.85
N PHE A 370 3.76 2.63 5.70
CA PHE A 370 3.73 2.35 7.14
C PHE A 370 2.40 2.74 7.77
N ASN A 371 1.84 3.91 7.41
CA ASN A 371 0.53 4.33 7.92
C ASN A 371 -0.60 3.40 7.45
N MET A 372 -0.50 2.78 6.27
CA MET A 372 -1.46 1.80 5.75
C MET A 372 -1.38 0.44 6.46
N SER A 373 -0.25 0.07 7.04
CA SER A 373 0.11 -1.30 7.45
C SER A 373 -0.89 -1.97 8.40
N LEU A 374 -1.54 -1.20 9.29
CA LEU A 374 -2.53 -1.71 10.25
C LEU A 374 -3.95 -1.20 9.98
N THR A 375 -4.16 -0.44 8.91
CA THR A 375 -5.51 0.04 8.58
C THR A 375 -6.35 -1.08 7.96
N ARG A 376 -7.63 -1.10 8.29
CA ARG A 376 -8.57 -2.16 7.90
C ARG A 376 -8.58 -2.47 6.39
N GLY A 377 -8.49 -1.42 5.58
CA GLY A 377 -8.58 -1.53 4.12
C GLY A 377 -7.32 -2.02 3.43
N TYR A 378 -6.16 -1.86 4.07
CA TYR A 378 -4.86 -2.00 3.41
C TYR A 378 -3.91 -3.01 4.05
N THR A 379 -4.13 -3.39 5.31
CA THR A 379 -3.24 -4.33 6.02
C THR A 379 -3.01 -5.62 5.25
N THR A 380 -1.76 -6.08 5.27
CA THR A 380 -1.31 -7.36 4.69
C THR A 380 -0.83 -8.35 5.75
N GLY A 381 -1.08 -8.05 7.03
CA GLY A 381 -0.61 -8.88 8.14
C GLY A 381 0.89 -8.76 8.40
N GLY A 382 1.45 -7.58 8.11
CA GLY A 382 2.84 -7.24 8.31
C GLY A 382 3.75 -7.51 7.10
N THR A 383 4.67 -6.59 6.88
CA THR A 383 5.66 -6.60 5.80
C THR A 383 7.06 -6.71 6.39
N VAL A 384 7.92 -7.50 5.76
CA VAL A 384 9.36 -7.52 6.09
C VAL A 384 10.07 -6.51 5.21
N HIS A 385 10.54 -5.40 5.82
CA HIS A 385 11.33 -4.38 5.16
C HIS A 385 12.81 -4.69 5.32
N VAL A 386 13.55 -4.75 4.21
CA VAL A 386 15.00 -4.97 4.21
C VAL A 386 15.70 -3.75 3.63
N VAL A 387 16.47 -3.03 4.43
CA VAL A 387 17.23 -1.88 3.96
C VAL A 387 18.64 -2.32 3.59
N VAL A 388 19.01 -2.20 2.33
CA VAL A 388 20.40 -2.36 1.85
C VAL A 388 21.12 -1.04 2.11
N ASN A 389 21.62 -0.88 3.33
CA ASN A 389 22.22 0.35 3.82
C ASN A 389 23.69 0.42 3.46
N ASN A 390 24.00 0.88 2.26
CA ASN A 390 25.37 1.05 1.82
C ASN A 390 26.00 2.37 2.25
N GLN A 391 25.30 3.15 3.08
CA GLN A 391 25.76 4.33 3.80
C GLN A 391 26.08 5.53 2.88
N ILE A 392 25.60 5.53 1.66
CA ILE A 392 25.77 6.62 0.68
C ILE A 392 24.58 6.69 -0.27
N GLY A 393 23.93 7.85 -0.38
CA GLY A 393 22.90 8.14 -1.40
C GLY A 393 23.51 8.83 -2.62
N PHE A 394 23.38 8.22 -3.80
CA PHE A 394 23.97 8.71 -5.06
C PHE A 394 25.46 9.09 -4.88
N THR A 395 25.75 10.40 -4.84
CA THR A 395 27.10 10.98 -4.70
C THR A 395 27.19 11.98 -3.55
N THR A 396 26.20 11.98 -2.64
CA THR A 396 26.17 12.92 -1.49
C THR A 396 27.45 12.79 -0.67
N SER A 397 28.24 13.85 -0.66
CA SER A 397 29.58 13.88 -0.03
C SER A 397 29.54 14.25 1.46
N ASP A 398 28.58 15.05 1.88
CA ASP A 398 28.43 15.51 3.26
C ASP A 398 27.25 14.77 3.93
N THR A 399 27.52 14.12 5.07
CA THR A 399 26.49 13.38 5.81
C THR A 399 25.41 14.30 6.41
N ARG A 400 25.68 15.59 6.57
CA ARG A 400 24.72 16.60 7.03
C ARG A 400 23.64 16.91 6.00
N ASP A 401 23.88 16.59 4.71
CA ASP A 401 22.94 16.76 3.61
C ASP A 401 22.05 15.53 3.39
N THR A 402 22.24 14.45 4.18
CA THR A 402 21.52 13.19 3.96
C THR A 402 20.17 13.13 4.67
N ARG A 403 20.12 13.46 5.95
CA ARG A 403 18.92 13.38 6.80
C ARG A 403 19.16 14.02 8.16
N SER A 404 18.07 14.33 8.87
CA SER A 404 18.10 14.90 10.24
C SER A 404 18.23 13.83 11.33
N THR A 405 17.88 12.56 11.01
CA THR A 405 17.88 11.44 11.95
C THR A 405 19.23 10.74 12.01
N VAL A 406 19.48 9.98 13.09
CA VAL A 406 20.70 9.15 13.23
C VAL A 406 20.65 7.99 12.23
N TYR A 407 19.53 7.28 12.18
CA TYR A 407 19.33 6.14 11.29
C TYR A 407 18.32 6.46 10.20
N CYS A 408 18.51 5.89 9.00
CA CYS A 408 17.53 5.99 7.92
C CYS A 408 16.21 5.29 8.26
N THR A 409 16.24 4.37 9.21
CA THR A 409 15.10 3.56 9.65
C THR A 409 14.20 4.22 10.67
N ASP A 410 14.53 5.43 11.13
CA ASP A 410 13.76 6.14 12.18
C ASP A 410 12.29 6.38 11.82
N ILE A 411 11.93 6.42 10.52
CA ILE A 411 10.53 6.53 10.07
C ILE A 411 9.65 5.35 10.52
N ALA A 412 10.23 4.16 10.70
CA ALA A 412 9.49 2.97 11.14
C ALA A 412 8.97 3.08 12.58
N LYS A 413 9.59 3.93 13.39
CA LYS A 413 9.17 4.22 14.76
C LYS A 413 7.80 4.88 14.83
N MET A 414 7.34 5.50 13.74
CA MET A 414 6.02 6.12 13.62
C MET A 414 4.87 5.14 13.89
N VAL A 415 5.07 3.86 13.57
CA VAL A 415 4.05 2.80 13.72
C VAL A 415 4.48 1.70 14.70
N ASP A 416 5.38 2.02 15.64
CA ASP A 416 5.92 1.06 16.61
C ASP A 416 6.54 -0.21 15.98
N ALA A 417 7.10 -0.10 14.75
CA ALA A 417 7.78 -1.23 14.12
C ALA A 417 9.18 -1.44 14.72
N PRO A 418 9.58 -2.67 15.09
CA PRO A 418 10.93 -2.95 15.54
C PRO A 418 11.94 -2.81 14.40
N ILE A 419 13.17 -2.42 14.77
CA ILE A 419 14.26 -2.24 13.82
C ILE A 419 15.45 -3.09 14.29
N PHE A 420 15.92 -3.97 13.41
CA PHE A 420 17.07 -4.84 13.64
C PHE A 420 18.20 -4.44 12.69
N HIS A 421 19.21 -3.75 13.20
CA HIS A 421 20.41 -3.40 12.46
C HIS A 421 21.40 -4.56 12.51
N VAL A 422 22.06 -4.84 11.41
CA VAL A 422 23.07 -5.88 11.34
C VAL A 422 24.23 -5.50 10.45
N ASN A 423 25.46 -5.80 10.89
CA ASN A 423 26.65 -5.65 10.06
C ASN A 423 26.62 -6.70 8.93
N GLY A 424 26.66 -6.25 7.68
CA GLY A 424 26.64 -7.12 6.50
C GLY A 424 27.83 -8.09 6.42
N ASP A 425 28.94 -7.81 7.11
CA ASP A 425 30.10 -8.72 7.20
C ASP A 425 29.93 -9.86 8.22
N ASP A 426 28.82 -9.88 8.96
CA ASP A 426 28.43 -11.00 9.81
C ASP A 426 27.21 -11.73 9.21
N PRO A 427 27.42 -12.64 8.24
CA PRO A 427 26.33 -13.29 7.53
C PRO A 427 25.50 -14.25 8.42
N GLU A 428 26.09 -14.79 9.48
CA GLU A 428 25.36 -15.60 10.48
C GLU A 428 24.38 -14.72 11.25
N ALA A 429 24.80 -13.53 11.68
CA ALA A 429 23.91 -12.56 12.33
C ALA A 429 22.82 -12.05 11.36
N VAL A 430 23.14 -11.86 10.08
CA VAL A 430 22.12 -11.52 9.06
C VAL A 430 21.02 -12.58 8.99
N CYS A 431 21.35 -13.85 8.94
CA CYS A 431 20.36 -14.94 8.97
C CYS A 431 19.53 -14.93 10.26
N MET A 432 20.16 -14.68 11.41
CA MET A 432 19.46 -14.62 12.71
C MET A 432 18.44 -13.47 12.76
N VAL A 433 18.81 -12.25 12.34
CA VAL A 433 17.87 -11.12 12.36
C VAL A 433 16.74 -11.30 11.36
N MET A 434 17.00 -11.95 10.22
CA MET A 434 15.94 -12.31 9.27
C MET A 434 14.95 -13.32 9.87
N GLN A 435 15.45 -14.33 10.62
CA GLN A 435 14.59 -15.25 11.35
C GLN A 435 13.75 -14.50 12.39
N ALA A 436 14.38 -13.62 13.18
CA ALA A 436 13.67 -12.79 14.16
C ALA A 436 12.57 -11.94 13.53
N ALA A 437 12.84 -11.38 12.36
CA ALA A 437 11.86 -10.58 11.60
C ALA A 437 10.64 -11.42 11.14
N MET A 438 10.89 -12.61 10.60
CA MET A 438 9.82 -13.54 10.22
C MET A 438 8.99 -13.98 11.43
N ASP A 439 9.64 -14.37 12.53
CA ASP A 439 8.99 -14.81 13.76
C ASP A 439 8.15 -13.69 14.40
N TYR A 440 8.66 -12.44 14.37
CA TYR A 440 7.92 -11.27 14.84
C TYR A 440 6.67 -11.01 13.99
N ARG A 441 6.81 -10.96 12.66
CA ARG A 441 5.71 -10.79 11.72
C ARG A 441 4.64 -11.87 11.90
N LYS A 442 5.04 -13.13 12.01
CA LYS A 442 4.15 -14.27 12.27
C LYS A 442 3.38 -14.13 13.58
N THR A 443 4.06 -13.65 14.63
CA THR A 443 3.48 -13.58 15.97
C THR A 443 2.54 -12.41 16.14
N PHE A 444 2.88 -11.25 15.56
CA PHE A 444 2.18 -9.99 15.82
C PHE A 444 1.45 -9.42 14.62
N HIS A 445 1.64 -9.98 13.43
CA HIS A 445 1.04 -9.50 12.17
C HIS A 445 1.31 -8.00 11.90
N LYS A 446 2.54 -7.56 12.18
CA LYS A 446 3.02 -6.18 12.04
C LYS A 446 4.27 -6.11 11.18
N ASP A 447 4.56 -4.92 10.69
CA ASP A 447 5.78 -4.61 9.95
C ASP A 447 7.01 -4.71 10.85
N VAL A 448 8.13 -5.09 10.24
CA VAL A 448 9.44 -5.17 10.87
C VAL A 448 10.52 -4.72 9.89
N VAL A 449 11.53 -4.01 10.38
CA VAL A 449 12.62 -3.49 9.55
C VAL A 449 13.93 -4.19 9.90
N VAL A 450 14.62 -4.70 8.89
CA VAL A 450 15.98 -5.24 8.96
C VAL A 450 16.91 -4.30 8.19
N ASP A 451 17.83 -3.66 8.89
CA ASP A 451 18.82 -2.75 8.31
C ASP A 451 20.16 -3.46 8.13
N VAL A 452 20.44 -3.92 6.93
CA VAL A 452 21.70 -4.58 6.56
C VAL A 452 22.73 -3.51 6.23
N VAL A 453 23.53 -3.12 7.21
CA VAL A 453 24.56 -2.11 7.05
C VAL A 453 25.74 -2.69 6.29
N CYS A 454 26.00 -2.16 5.13
CA CYS A 454 27.00 -2.62 4.18
C CYS A 454 27.77 -1.45 3.56
N TYR A 455 28.44 -1.66 2.46
CA TYR A 455 29.08 -0.61 1.68
C TYR A 455 28.80 -0.80 0.19
N ARG A 456 29.02 0.22 -0.61
CA ARG A 456 28.95 0.18 -2.06
C ARG A 456 30.37 0.14 -2.62
N LYS A 457 30.75 -0.95 -3.29
CA LYS A 457 32.10 -1.13 -3.80
C LYS A 457 32.43 -0.27 -5.01
N ASN A 458 31.48 -0.12 -5.92
CA ASN A 458 31.61 0.67 -7.14
C ASN A 458 30.88 2.02 -6.99
N GLY A 459 30.85 2.86 -8.06
CA GLY A 459 30.09 4.09 -8.08
C GLY A 459 28.58 3.87 -7.99
N HIS A 460 27.81 4.94 -8.16
CA HIS A 460 26.34 4.84 -8.19
C HIS A 460 25.88 3.85 -9.29
N ASN A 461 26.56 3.91 -10.44
CA ASN A 461 26.49 2.93 -11.50
C ASN A 461 27.90 2.59 -11.98
N GLU A 462 28.02 1.68 -12.93
CA GLU A 462 29.30 1.13 -13.40
C GLU A 462 30.15 2.12 -14.23
N SER A 463 29.60 3.27 -14.59
CA SER A 463 30.29 4.37 -15.29
C SER A 463 30.70 5.51 -14.35
N ASP A 464 30.36 5.44 -13.06
CA ASP A 464 30.62 6.48 -12.08
C ASP A 464 31.93 6.21 -11.31
N ASP A 465 32.77 7.23 -11.14
CA ASP A 465 33.96 7.16 -10.28
C ASP A 465 33.65 7.76 -8.90
N PRO A 466 33.40 6.92 -7.88
CA PRO A 466 33.01 7.38 -6.58
C PRO A 466 34.12 8.06 -5.79
N THR A 467 35.37 7.97 -6.21
CA THR A 467 36.53 8.60 -5.55
C THR A 467 36.49 10.10 -5.67
N LEU A 468 35.78 10.65 -6.68
CA LEU A 468 35.60 12.08 -6.88
C LEU A 468 34.87 12.75 -5.71
N THR A 469 33.90 12.08 -5.11
CA THR A 469 33.04 12.63 -4.03
C THR A 469 33.27 11.99 -2.68
N GLN A 470 33.82 10.75 -2.61
CA GLN A 470 33.98 9.94 -1.40
C GLN A 470 35.38 9.36 -1.23
N PRO A 471 36.46 10.16 -1.33
CA PRO A 471 37.84 9.66 -1.36
C PRO A 471 38.22 8.88 -0.10
N MET A 472 37.71 9.30 1.07
CA MET A 472 38.02 8.60 2.33
C MET A 472 37.34 7.25 2.44
N MET A 473 36.07 7.18 2.07
CA MET A 473 35.30 5.95 2.09
C MET A 473 35.93 4.92 1.14
N TYR A 474 36.24 5.31 -0.09
CA TYR A 474 36.76 4.39 -1.11
C TYR A 474 38.21 3.97 -0.87
N LYS A 475 39.00 4.73 -0.09
CA LYS A 475 40.27 4.24 0.46
C LYS A 475 40.07 3.08 1.45
N ALA A 476 38.98 3.10 2.23
CA ALA A 476 38.64 1.97 3.11
C ALA A 476 38.08 0.78 2.29
N VAL A 477 37.18 1.04 1.35
CA VAL A 477 36.62 0.02 0.44
C VAL A 477 37.71 -0.73 -0.33
N ALA A 478 38.73 -0.02 -0.84
CA ALA A 478 39.83 -0.64 -1.59
C ALA A 478 40.65 -1.64 -0.78
N LYS A 479 40.65 -1.50 0.56
CA LYS A 479 41.39 -2.39 1.47
C LYS A 479 40.51 -3.54 2.00
N HIS A 480 39.20 -3.49 1.77
CA HIS A 480 38.27 -4.48 2.29
C HIS A 480 38.28 -5.75 1.44
N PRO A 481 38.51 -6.94 2.02
CA PRO A 481 38.64 -8.20 1.25
C PRO A 481 37.32 -8.69 0.63
N GLY A 482 36.18 -8.22 1.11
CA GLY A 482 34.84 -8.68 0.77
C GLY A 482 34.27 -9.66 1.78
N THR A 483 32.94 -9.61 1.99
CA THR A 483 32.25 -10.40 3.00
C THR A 483 32.43 -11.90 2.82
N ARG A 484 32.35 -12.41 1.57
CA ARG A 484 32.60 -13.83 1.28
C ARG A 484 33.99 -14.28 1.72
N ALA A 485 35.02 -13.48 1.45
CA ALA A 485 36.39 -13.82 1.78
C ALA A 485 36.60 -13.86 3.30
N LEU A 486 36.09 -12.88 4.03
CA LEU A 486 36.11 -12.85 5.50
C LEU A 486 35.41 -14.08 6.09
N TYR A 487 34.25 -14.43 5.57
CA TYR A 487 33.51 -15.58 6.05
C TYR A 487 34.18 -16.93 5.73
N ALA A 488 34.71 -17.06 4.50
CA ALA A 488 35.49 -18.25 4.12
C ALA A 488 36.71 -18.46 5.03
N GLU A 489 37.46 -17.38 5.30
CA GLU A 489 38.60 -17.42 6.22
C GLU A 489 38.19 -17.89 7.64
N LYS A 490 37.08 -17.34 8.17
CA LYS A 490 36.48 -17.77 9.45
C LYS A 490 36.18 -19.27 9.45
N LEU A 491 35.52 -19.79 8.41
CA LEU A 491 35.14 -21.21 8.35
C LEU A 491 36.34 -22.15 8.17
N VAL A 492 37.41 -21.70 7.51
CA VAL A 492 38.67 -22.44 7.41
C VAL A 492 39.33 -22.52 8.80
N GLN A 493 39.38 -21.41 9.54
CA GLN A 493 39.89 -21.37 10.91
C GLN A 493 39.08 -22.24 11.87
N GLU A 494 37.77 -22.32 11.69
CA GLU A 494 36.86 -23.19 12.47
C GLU A 494 36.94 -24.68 12.03
N GLY A 495 37.65 -25.00 10.96
CA GLY A 495 37.76 -26.35 10.40
C GLY A 495 36.50 -26.90 9.75
N VAL A 496 35.57 -26.01 9.36
CA VAL A 496 34.32 -26.39 8.68
C VAL A 496 34.56 -26.68 7.17
N VAL A 497 35.52 -25.99 6.58
CA VAL A 497 35.86 -26.12 5.14
C VAL A 497 37.36 -25.90 4.95
N SER A 498 37.96 -26.51 3.90
CA SER A 498 39.34 -26.21 3.52
C SER A 498 39.44 -25.04 2.55
N GLN A 499 40.64 -24.43 2.40
CA GLN A 499 40.85 -23.37 1.42
C GLN A 499 40.56 -23.85 -0.01
N GLU A 500 41.00 -25.05 -0.37
CA GLU A 500 40.78 -25.65 -1.70
C GLU A 500 39.28 -25.84 -1.98
N GLN A 501 38.48 -26.19 -0.96
CA GLN A 501 37.02 -26.29 -1.11
C GLN A 501 36.39 -24.94 -1.37
N THR A 502 36.81 -23.87 -0.66
CA THR A 502 36.27 -22.52 -0.91
C THR A 502 36.57 -22.05 -2.33
N ASP A 503 37.77 -22.31 -2.83
CA ASP A 503 38.19 -21.94 -4.19
C ASP A 503 37.43 -22.77 -5.24
N SER A 504 37.18 -24.05 -4.95
CA SER A 504 36.39 -24.94 -5.83
C SER A 504 34.94 -24.45 -6.01
N TYR A 505 34.31 -23.91 -4.95
CA TYR A 505 32.96 -23.36 -5.06
C TYR A 505 32.90 -22.14 -6.00
N VAL A 506 33.89 -21.25 -5.90
CA VAL A 506 34.01 -20.09 -6.81
C VAL A 506 34.19 -20.55 -8.25
N GLN A 507 35.09 -21.52 -8.49
CA GLN A 507 35.35 -22.02 -9.81
C GLN A 507 34.14 -22.74 -10.42
N ALA A 508 33.48 -23.61 -9.66
CA ALA A 508 32.26 -24.32 -10.09
C ALA A 508 31.14 -23.34 -10.52
N TYR A 509 30.97 -22.27 -9.75
CA TYR A 509 29.96 -21.25 -10.08
C TYR A 509 30.32 -20.48 -11.36
N ARG A 510 31.59 -20.12 -11.51
CA ARG A 510 32.11 -19.46 -12.69
C ARG A 510 31.95 -20.32 -13.96
N ASP A 511 32.31 -21.61 -13.86
CA ASP A 511 32.17 -22.55 -14.98
C ASP A 511 30.71 -22.74 -15.41
N ALA A 512 29.78 -22.71 -14.44
CA ALA A 512 28.35 -22.73 -14.73
C ALA A 512 27.89 -21.46 -15.46
N LEU A 513 28.35 -20.28 -15.03
CA LEU A 513 28.08 -19.02 -15.75
C LEU A 513 28.64 -19.00 -17.16
N ASP A 514 29.82 -19.56 -17.38
CA ASP A 514 30.43 -19.67 -18.74
C ASP A 514 29.57 -20.54 -19.68
N ARG A 515 28.84 -21.53 -19.13
CA ARG A 515 27.86 -22.33 -19.89
C ARG A 515 26.46 -21.68 -19.92
N GLY A 516 26.24 -20.55 -19.23
CA GLY A 516 24.95 -19.89 -19.12
C GLY A 516 23.93 -20.64 -18.24
N GLU A 517 24.40 -21.40 -17.27
CA GLU A 517 23.64 -22.32 -16.41
C GLU A 517 23.76 -21.95 -14.93
N HIS A 518 22.90 -22.56 -14.11
CA HIS A 518 23.06 -22.58 -12.65
C HIS A 518 23.92 -23.76 -12.21
N VAL A 519 24.57 -23.63 -11.03
CA VAL A 519 25.29 -24.76 -10.39
C VAL A 519 24.32 -25.84 -9.90
N GLU A 520 23.19 -25.42 -9.33
CA GLU A 520 22.12 -26.29 -8.82
C GLU A 520 20.78 -25.82 -9.38
N GLN A 521 19.78 -26.73 -9.43
CA GLN A 521 18.44 -26.36 -9.86
C GLN A 521 17.81 -25.41 -8.83
N THR A 522 17.55 -24.18 -9.25
CA THR A 522 17.04 -23.13 -8.38
C THR A 522 15.53 -22.91 -8.47
N ARG A 523 14.86 -23.52 -9.46
CA ARG A 523 13.41 -23.41 -9.66
C ARG A 523 12.80 -24.72 -10.14
N LEU A 524 11.52 -24.90 -9.89
CA LEU A 524 10.72 -26.01 -10.41
C LEU A 524 10.15 -25.63 -11.79
N SER A 525 10.18 -26.57 -12.75
CA SER A 525 9.64 -26.37 -14.11
C SER A 525 8.20 -26.83 -14.26
N ASP A 526 7.78 -27.84 -13.48
CA ASP A 526 6.54 -28.59 -13.68
C ASP A 526 5.52 -28.37 -12.53
N TYR A 527 5.72 -27.32 -11.74
CA TYR A 527 4.81 -26.93 -10.67
C TYR A 527 3.93 -25.75 -11.10
N THR A 528 2.65 -25.79 -10.73
CA THR A 528 1.73 -24.65 -10.88
C THR A 528 0.96 -24.49 -9.59
N SER A 529 1.07 -23.30 -8.97
CA SER A 529 0.32 -23.00 -7.74
C SER A 529 -1.19 -23.11 -7.97
N LYS A 530 -1.89 -23.74 -7.03
CA LYS A 530 -3.38 -23.82 -7.01
C LYS A 530 -4.08 -22.47 -7.03
N HIS A 531 -3.36 -21.41 -6.66
CA HIS A 531 -3.84 -20.02 -6.59
C HIS A 531 -3.40 -19.16 -7.79
N SER A 532 -2.76 -19.77 -8.81
CA SER A 532 -2.39 -19.05 -10.03
C SER A 532 -3.63 -18.58 -10.79
N VAL A 533 -3.49 -17.41 -11.43
CA VAL A 533 -4.54 -16.82 -12.27
C VAL A 533 -4.19 -17.04 -13.74
N ASP A 534 -5.13 -17.57 -14.50
CA ASP A 534 -5.00 -17.65 -15.93
C ASP A 534 -5.26 -16.28 -16.59
N TRP A 535 -4.20 -15.65 -17.04
CA TRP A 535 -4.24 -14.37 -17.76
C TRP A 535 -4.44 -14.52 -19.26
N THR A 536 -4.33 -15.72 -19.84
CA THR A 536 -4.39 -15.93 -21.29
C THR A 536 -5.72 -15.49 -21.88
N LYS A 537 -6.83 -15.67 -21.14
CA LYS A 537 -8.17 -15.24 -21.53
C LYS A 537 -8.33 -13.72 -21.68
N TYR A 538 -7.40 -12.93 -21.09
CA TYR A 538 -7.44 -11.48 -21.12
C TYR A 538 -6.46 -10.84 -22.13
N GLN A 539 -5.55 -11.64 -22.71
CA GLN A 539 -4.54 -11.18 -23.66
C GLN A 539 -5.09 -10.97 -25.07
N GLY A 540 -4.58 -9.96 -25.78
CA GLY A 540 -4.89 -9.73 -27.20
C GLY A 540 -6.34 -9.30 -27.48
N LYS A 541 -7.05 -8.73 -26.50
CA LYS A 541 -8.46 -8.36 -26.62
C LYS A 541 -8.65 -6.99 -27.23
N ASP A 542 -9.71 -6.85 -28.05
CA ASP A 542 -10.08 -5.59 -28.69
C ASP A 542 -11.01 -4.78 -27.78
N TRP A 543 -10.80 -3.46 -27.73
CA TRP A 543 -11.65 -2.54 -26.97
C TRP A 543 -13.08 -2.42 -27.55
N ARG A 544 -13.31 -2.84 -28.80
CA ARG A 544 -14.62 -2.85 -29.50
C ARG A 544 -15.44 -4.11 -29.17
N GLU A 545 -14.93 -5.05 -28.36
CA GLU A 545 -15.68 -6.23 -27.93
C GLU A 545 -17.06 -5.79 -27.40
N ALA A 546 -18.13 -6.21 -28.08
CA ALA A 546 -19.49 -5.93 -27.67
C ALA A 546 -19.87 -6.76 -26.43
N VAL A 547 -20.51 -6.10 -25.48
CA VAL A 547 -21.00 -6.73 -24.26
C VAL A 547 -22.40 -6.22 -23.95
N GLU A 548 -23.34 -7.14 -23.78
CA GLU A 548 -24.64 -6.83 -23.23
C GLU A 548 -24.52 -6.62 -21.72
N SER A 549 -24.82 -5.42 -21.27
CA SER A 549 -24.64 -5.01 -19.87
C SER A 549 -25.95 -4.66 -19.16
N GLY A 550 -27.09 -4.81 -19.81
CA GLY A 550 -28.42 -4.65 -19.21
C GLY A 550 -28.78 -5.79 -18.25
N LEU A 551 -29.87 -5.60 -17.53
CA LEU A 551 -30.46 -6.56 -16.59
C LEU A 551 -31.94 -6.74 -16.85
N SER A 552 -32.56 -7.83 -16.38
CA SER A 552 -34.00 -7.92 -16.36
C SER A 552 -34.62 -6.95 -15.33
N ALA A 553 -35.84 -6.47 -15.58
CA ALA A 553 -36.54 -5.63 -14.60
C ALA A 553 -36.76 -6.37 -13.27
N GLU A 554 -36.97 -7.67 -13.33
CA GLU A 554 -37.12 -8.53 -12.15
C GLU A 554 -35.83 -8.60 -11.34
N ASP A 555 -34.67 -8.74 -11.98
CA ASP A 555 -33.36 -8.70 -11.31
C ASP A 555 -33.10 -7.34 -10.63
N ILE A 556 -33.37 -6.23 -11.32
CA ILE A 556 -33.19 -4.90 -10.74
C ILE A 556 -34.04 -4.76 -9.48
N LYS A 557 -35.32 -5.16 -9.54
CA LYS A 557 -36.23 -5.11 -8.39
C LYS A 557 -35.75 -6.00 -7.25
N ARG A 558 -35.39 -7.25 -7.53
CA ARG A 558 -34.88 -8.23 -6.56
C ARG A 558 -33.61 -7.73 -5.87
N LEU A 559 -32.67 -7.15 -6.62
CA LEU A 559 -31.46 -6.58 -6.06
C LEU A 559 -31.79 -5.35 -5.19
N ALA A 560 -32.67 -4.47 -5.65
CA ALA A 560 -33.10 -3.27 -4.92
C ALA A 560 -33.76 -3.64 -3.58
N ASP A 561 -34.65 -4.65 -3.56
CA ASP A 561 -35.26 -5.13 -2.32
C ASP A 561 -34.19 -5.55 -1.28
N LYS A 562 -33.04 -6.09 -1.73
CA LYS A 562 -31.95 -6.47 -0.84
C LYS A 562 -31.12 -5.28 -0.35
N PHE A 563 -30.61 -4.43 -1.23
CA PHE A 563 -29.75 -3.31 -0.81
C PHE A 563 -30.52 -2.10 -0.22
N THR A 564 -31.87 -2.09 -0.29
CA THR A 564 -32.71 -1.13 0.43
C THR A 564 -33.26 -1.68 1.75
N TYR A 565 -32.93 -2.93 2.09
CA TYR A 565 -33.26 -3.50 3.38
C TYR A 565 -32.40 -2.83 4.47
N VAL A 566 -33.05 -2.52 5.58
CA VAL A 566 -32.42 -1.96 6.78
C VAL A 566 -32.77 -2.89 7.94
N PRO A 567 -31.80 -3.34 8.76
CA PRO A 567 -32.07 -4.18 9.91
C PRO A 567 -33.07 -3.57 10.88
N GLU A 568 -33.89 -4.41 11.52
CA GLU A 568 -34.86 -3.97 12.52
C GLU A 568 -34.14 -3.29 13.70
N GLY A 569 -34.69 -2.19 14.20
CA GLY A 569 -34.08 -1.37 15.26
C GLY A 569 -32.92 -0.45 14.81
N PHE A 570 -32.49 -0.50 13.56
CA PHE A 570 -31.41 0.35 13.05
C PHE A 570 -31.93 1.79 12.76
N GLY A 571 -31.39 2.77 13.48
CA GLY A 571 -31.78 4.18 13.34
C GLY A 571 -31.13 4.87 12.16
N LEU A 572 -31.84 5.11 11.06
CA LEU A 572 -31.31 5.85 9.91
C LEU A 572 -31.38 7.36 10.12
N HIS A 573 -30.32 8.06 9.66
CA HIS A 573 -30.38 9.51 9.46
C HIS A 573 -31.47 9.87 8.43
N ASN A 574 -32.16 11.00 8.60
CA ASN A 574 -33.27 11.39 7.71
C ASN A 574 -32.91 11.45 6.21
N THR A 575 -31.68 11.86 5.90
CA THR A 575 -31.20 11.88 4.50
C THR A 575 -31.06 10.47 3.94
N SER A 576 -30.49 9.54 4.73
CA SER A 576 -30.34 8.14 4.32
C SER A 576 -31.68 7.42 4.21
N LYS A 577 -32.64 7.73 5.09
CA LYS A 577 -34.02 7.22 5.01
C LYS A 577 -34.68 7.61 3.68
N ARG A 578 -34.62 8.91 3.32
CA ARG A 578 -35.12 9.39 2.02
C ARG A 578 -34.45 8.73 0.83
N LEU A 579 -33.12 8.55 0.89
CA LEU A 579 -32.37 7.88 -0.18
C LEU A 579 -32.86 6.44 -0.37
N VAL A 580 -33.07 5.69 0.70
CA VAL A 580 -33.59 4.29 0.65
C VAL A 580 -34.99 4.28 0.02
N GLU A 581 -35.88 5.19 0.43
CA GLU A 581 -37.23 5.33 -0.12
C GLU A 581 -37.18 5.67 -1.62
N ASN A 582 -36.35 6.64 -2.03
CA ASN A 582 -36.18 6.99 -3.44
C ASN A 582 -35.65 5.81 -4.27
N ARG A 583 -34.69 5.04 -3.76
CA ARG A 583 -34.15 3.86 -4.46
C ARG A 583 -35.22 2.79 -4.69
N LYS A 584 -36.15 2.61 -3.74
CA LYS A 584 -37.32 1.72 -3.95
C LYS A 584 -38.24 2.20 -5.06
N ALA A 585 -38.53 3.51 -5.10
CA ALA A 585 -39.36 4.12 -6.14
C ALA A 585 -38.69 4.06 -7.54
N MET A 586 -37.36 4.27 -7.60
CA MET A 586 -36.57 4.10 -8.82
C MET A 586 -36.61 2.66 -9.33
N ALA A 587 -36.46 1.66 -8.47
CA ALA A 587 -36.53 0.25 -8.85
C ALA A 587 -37.93 -0.20 -9.29
N ALA A 588 -38.98 0.47 -8.82
CA ALA A 588 -40.35 0.26 -9.24
C ALA A 588 -40.69 0.94 -10.57
N GLY A 589 -39.77 1.79 -11.11
CA GLY A 589 -40.04 2.59 -12.33
C GLY A 589 -40.92 3.82 -12.08
N GLU A 590 -41.20 4.18 -10.83
CA GLU A 590 -41.97 5.36 -10.44
C GLU A 590 -41.19 6.67 -10.56
N GLN A 591 -39.84 6.55 -10.53
CA GLN A 591 -38.89 7.64 -10.69
C GLN A 591 -37.74 7.19 -11.60
N ASN A 592 -37.17 8.13 -12.37
CA ASN A 592 -35.93 7.88 -13.10
C ASN A 592 -34.80 7.56 -12.15
N ILE A 593 -33.90 6.70 -12.59
CA ILE A 593 -32.73 6.23 -11.83
C ILE A 593 -31.67 7.33 -11.83
N ASP A 594 -31.21 7.72 -10.65
CA ASP A 594 -30.11 8.65 -10.45
C ASP A 594 -28.73 7.94 -10.50
N TRP A 595 -27.66 8.73 -10.43
CA TRP A 595 -26.29 8.24 -10.52
C TRP A 595 -25.92 7.26 -9.39
N GLY A 596 -26.28 7.61 -8.14
CA GLY A 596 -25.99 6.77 -6.98
C GLY A 596 -26.71 5.42 -7.02
N MET A 597 -27.95 5.40 -7.51
CA MET A 597 -28.71 4.16 -7.73
C MET A 597 -28.10 3.34 -8.88
N ALA A 598 -27.68 3.98 -9.98
CA ALA A 598 -27.04 3.33 -11.13
C ALA A 598 -25.77 2.57 -10.72
N GLU A 599 -24.89 3.21 -9.94
CA GLU A 599 -23.71 2.55 -9.35
C GLU A 599 -24.11 1.37 -8.46
N THR A 600 -25.09 1.57 -7.58
CA THR A 600 -25.49 0.55 -6.60
C THR A 600 -26.05 -0.69 -7.29
N ILE A 601 -26.89 -0.55 -8.32
CA ILE A 601 -27.38 -1.68 -9.13
C ILE A 601 -26.23 -2.40 -9.82
N ALA A 602 -25.26 -1.65 -10.39
CA ALA A 602 -24.10 -2.24 -11.04
C ALA A 602 -23.32 -3.12 -10.05
N TYR A 603 -22.96 -2.61 -8.88
CA TYR A 603 -22.23 -3.34 -7.85
C TYR A 603 -23.01 -4.57 -7.34
N ALA A 604 -24.28 -4.40 -7.00
CA ALA A 604 -25.13 -5.49 -6.53
C ALA A 604 -25.21 -6.63 -7.53
N SER A 605 -25.34 -6.29 -8.83
CA SER A 605 -25.40 -7.29 -9.91
C SER A 605 -24.09 -8.05 -10.12
N MET A 606 -22.95 -7.40 -9.86
CA MET A 606 -21.63 -8.03 -9.99
C MET A 606 -21.36 -9.00 -8.86
N VAL A 607 -21.57 -8.58 -7.60
CA VAL A 607 -21.29 -9.44 -6.45
C VAL A 607 -22.15 -10.68 -6.44
N THR A 608 -23.41 -10.61 -6.89
CA THR A 608 -24.30 -11.78 -7.00
C THR A 608 -23.90 -12.74 -8.11
N LYS A 609 -23.16 -12.27 -9.13
CA LYS A 609 -22.64 -13.10 -10.22
C LYS A 609 -21.20 -13.60 -9.97
N GLY A 610 -20.69 -13.44 -8.75
CA GLY A 610 -19.37 -13.92 -8.37
C GLY A 610 -18.20 -12.97 -8.68
N THR A 611 -18.49 -11.73 -9.10
CA THR A 611 -17.47 -10.70 -9.33
C THR A 611 -17.35 -9.81 -8.10
N GLY A 612 -16.22 -9.86 -7.40
CA GLY A 612 -15.95 -8.98 -6.26
C GLY A 612 -15.83 -7.50 -6.67
N VAL A 613 -16.19 -6.62 -5.74
CA VAL A 613 -16.07 -5.16 -5.93
C VAL A 613 -15.27 -4.58 -4.77
N ARG A 614 -14.23 -3.81 -5.10
CA ARG A 614 -13.43 -3.04 -4.15
C ARG A 614 -13.42 -1.56 -4.55
N ILE A 615 -13.85 -0.69 -3.64
CA ILE A 615 -13.86 0.76 -3.81
C ILE A 615 -13.00 1.37 -2.71
N SER A 616 -12.04 2.19 -3.08
CA SER A 616 -11.13 2.88 -2.18
C SER A 616 -10.97 4.34 -2.61
N GLY A 617 -10.91 5.23 -1.65
CA GLY A 617 -10.75 6.67 -1.82
C GLY A 617 -11.27 7.42 -0.60
N GLU A 618 -10.96 8.69 -0.50
CA GLU A 618 -11.43 9.53 0.59
C GLU A 618 -12.96 9.67 0.54
N ASP A 619 -13.63 9.49 1.67
CA ASP A 619 -15.09 9.53 1.80
C ASP A 619 -15.85 8.51 0.91
N SER A 620 -15.22 7.46 0.40
CA SER A 620 -15.83 6.51 -0.55
C SER A 620 -17.05 5.79 -0.01
N GLY A 621 -17.12 5.56 1.31
CA GLY A 621 -18.27 4.91 1.97
C GLY A 621 -19.57 5.69 1.82
N ARG A 622 -19.50 7.01 1.93
CA ARG A 622 -20.62 7.93 1.71
C ARG A 622 -20.69 8.41 0.26
N GLY A 623 -19.55 8.50 -0.40
CA GLY A 623 -19.27 9.31 -1.58
C GLY A 623 -19.04 10.76 -1.18
N THR A 624 -18.01 11.43 -1.73
CA THR A 624 -17.66 12.83 -1.41
C THR A 624 -18.88 13.76 -1.51
N PHE A 625 -19.76 13.53 -2.47
CA PHE A 625 -20.97 14.32 -2.71
C PHE A 625 -22.24 13.69 -2.10
N SER A 626 -22.11 12.75 -1.19
CA SER A 626 -23.22 12.05 -0.51
C SER A 626 -24.19 11.33 -1.48
N HIS A 627 -23.71 10.90 -2.63
CA HIS A 627 -24.51 10.22 -3.67
C HIS A 627 -24.56 8.71 -3.48
N ARG A 628 -23.47 8.11 -2.96
CA ARG A 628 -23.31 6.64 -2.84
C ARG A 628 -24.00 6.08 -1.61
N GLN A 629 -23.64 6.55 -0.44
CA GLN A 629 -24.09 6.02 0.85
C GLN A 629 -24.12 4.48 0.90
N ALA A 630 -22.98 3.87 0.57
CA ALA A 630 -22.79 2.43 0.62
C ALA A 630 -22.64 1.92 2.06
N VAL A 631 -22.26 2.79 2.99
CA VAL A 631 -22.13 2.51 4.43
C VAL A 631 -23.20 3.28 5.18
N LEU A 632 -24.07 2.56 5.89
CA LEU A 632 -25.09 3.14 6.75
C LEU A 632 -24.61 3.13 8.19
N HIS A 633 -24.93 4.20 8.93
CA HIS A 633 -24.54 4.37 10.32
C HIS A 633 -25.78 4.46 11.20
N ASP A 634 -25.87 3.60 12.21
CA ASP A 634 -26.94 3.63 13.19
C ASP A 634 -26.82 4.90 14.05
N GLN A 635 -27.87 5.73 14.01
CA GLN A 635 -27.94 6.96 14.81
C GLN A 635 -28.15 6.69 16.30
N ASN A 636 -28.52 5.44 16.67
CA ASN A 636 -28.70 5.00 18.05
C ASN A 636 -27.48 4.26 18.60
N ARG A 637 -26.38 4.17 17.85
CA ARG A 637 -25.19 3.45 18.31
C ARG A 637 -24.55 4.11 19.53
N GLU A 638 -24.15 3.28 20.48
CA GLU A 638 -23.49 3.72 21.71
C GLU A 638 -21.96 3.61 21.64
N LYS A 639 -21.43 2.77 20.74
CA LYS A 639 -20.00 2.59 20.54
C LYS A 639 -19.59 3.08 19.16
N TRP A 640 -18.43 3.73 19.08
CA TRP A 640 -17.91 4.31 17.83
C TRP A 640 -17.61 3.23 16.75
N ASP A 641 -17.26 2.01 17.18
CA ASP A 641 -16.88 0.86 16.34
C ASP A 641 -18.04 -0.09 16.02
N ALA A 642 -19.27 0.22 16.46
CA ALA A 642 -20.46 -0.58 16.23
C ALA A 642 -21.52 0.21 15.43
N GLY A 643 -22.59 -0.47 15.03
CA GLY A 643 -23.72 0.17 14.34
C GLY A 643 -23.41 0.63 12.92
N ILE A 644 -22.57 -0.13 12.19
CA ILE A 644 -22.29 0.04 10.76
C ILE A 644 -22.98 -1.10 10.00
N TYR A 645 -23.71 -0.75 8.94
CA TYR A 645 -24.33 -1.71 8.02
C TYR A 645 -23.99 -1.36 6.58
N ILE A 646 -23.50 -2.35 5.83
CA ILE A 646 -23.15 -2.21 4.43
C ILE A 646 -24.07 -3.12 3.61
N PRO A 647 -25.19 -2.57 3.05
CA PRO A 647 -26.20 -3.39 2.39
C PRO A 647 -25.67 -4.30 1.29
N LEU A 648 -24.68 -3.82 0.51
CA LEU A 648 -24.06 -4.57 -0.58
C LEU A 648 -23.23 -5.79 -0.13
N GLN A 649 -22.99 -5.95 1.16
CA GLN A 649 -22.41 -7.17 1.74
C GLN A 649 -23.44 -8.26 2.07
N HIS A 650 -24.74 -7.96 1.92
CA HIS A 650 -25.85 -8.80 2.36
C HIS A 650 -26.90 -9.04 1.26
N ILE A 651 -26.47 -9.08 -0.01
CA ILE A 651 -27.38 -9.32 -1.15
C ILE A 651 -27.74 -10.80 -1.24
N SER A 652 -26.78 -11.71 -1.03
CA SER A 652 -26.97 -13.17 -0.96
C SER A 652 -25.86 -13.84 -0.17
N ASP A 653 -26.15 -15.02 0.39
CA ASP A 653 -25.19 -15.79 1.21
C ASP A 653 -23.97 -16.29 0.43
N SER A 654 -24.09 -16.42 -0.89
CA SER A 654 -23.03 -16.95 -1.77
C SER A 654 -22.37 -15.87 -2.65
N GLN A 655 -22.58 -14.60 -2.34
CA GLN A 655 -22.04 -13.51 -3.14
C GLN A 655 -20.51 -13.37 -3.04
N ALA A 656 -19.93 -12.77 -4.07
CA ALA A 656 -18.54 -12.31 -4.00
C ALA A 656 -18.38 -11.09 -3.04
N PRO A 657 -17.18 -10.82 -2.53
CA PRO A 657 -16.98 -9.75 -1.56
C PRO A 657 -17.26 -8.35 -2.14
N PHE A 658 -17.95 -7.53 -1.34
CA PHE A 658 -18.05 -6.08 -1.54
C PHE A 658 -17.22 -5.38 -0.48
N THR A 659 -16.25 -4.57 -0.90
CA THR A 659 -15.36 -3.83 0.00
C THR A 659 -15.41 -2.35 -0.35
N VAL A 660 -15.71 -1.51 0.62
CA VAL A 660 -15.65 -0.05 0.49
C VAL A 660 -14.81 0.53 1.63
N ILE A 661 -13.89 1.42 1.29
CA ILE A 661 -12.86 1.92 2.21
C ILE A 661 -12.72 3.42 2.05
N ASP A 662 -12.87 4.13 3.16
CA ASP A 662 -12.38 5.50 3.25
C ASP A 662 -10.86 5.42 3.42
N SER A 663 -10.13 5.91 2.44
CA SER A 663 -8.67 5.80 2.37
C SER A 663 -7.98 6.71 3.38
N ILE A 664 -6.70 6.43 3.65
CA ILE A 664 -5.82 7.42 4.24
C ILE A 664 -5.65 8.60 3.26
N LEU A 665 -5.29 9.77 3.78
CA LEU A 665 -5.07 10.99 3.01
C LEU A 665 -3.70 10.96 2.32
N ASN A 666 -3.60 10.19 1.25
CA ASN A 666 -2.41 10.08 0.40
C ASN A 666 -2.77 9.44 -0.94
N GLU A 667 -2.89 10.22 -2.00
CA GLU A 667 -3.30 9.73 -3.31
C GLU A 667 -2.24 8.85 -3.97
N GLU A 668 -0.95 9.17 -3.79
CA GLU A 668 0.17 8.45 -4.41
C GLU A 668 0.21 6.98 -3.99
N ALA A 669 0.25 6.73 -2.68
CA ALA A 669 0.33 5.38 -2.15
C ALA A 669 -0.97 4.60 -2.38
N VAL A 670 -2.12 5.24 -2.21
CA VAL A 670 -3.43 4.59 -2.37
C VAL A 670 -3.68 4.19 -3.81
N LEU A 671 -3.43 5.08 -4.78
CA LEU A 671 -3.61 4.75 -6.21
C LEU A 671 -2.63 3.65 -6.66
N ALA A 672 -1.38 3.71 -6.22
CA ALA A 672 -0.39 2.67 -6.53
C ALA A 672 -0.76 1.31 -5.90
N TYR A 673 -1.33 1.32 -4.69
CA TYR A 673 -1.85 0.11 -4.04
C TYR A 673 -3.00 -0.50 -4.84
N GLU A 674 -3.99 0.30 -5.24
CA GLU A 674 -5.15 -0.20 -6.01
C GLU A 674 -4.73 -0.67 -7.41
N TYR A 675 -3.71 -0.07 -8.01
CA TYR A 675 -3.09 -0.60 -9.24
C TYR A 675 -2.52 -2.01 -8.99
N GLY A 676 -1.74 -2.20 -7.93
CA GLY A 676 -1.18 -3.50 -7.56
C GLY A 676 -2.28 -4.55 -7.30
N HIS A 677 -3.35 -4.16 -6.62
CA HIS A 677 -4.53 -4.99 -6.38
C HIS A 677 -5.19 -5.41 -7.69
N ALA A 678 -5.48 -4.47 -8.58
CA ALA A 678 -6.13 -4.72 -9.87
C ALA A 678 -5.29 -5.60 -10.81
N CYS A 679 -3.96 -5.45 -10.80
CA CYS A 679 -3.03 -6.31 -11.53
C CYS A 679 -2.99 -7.76 -11.01
N SER A 680 -3.51 -8.03 -9.82
CA SER A 680 -3.50 -9.36 -9.20
C SER A 680 -4.89 -10.00 -9.10
N ALA A 681 -5.95 -9.21 -9.31
CA ALA A 681 -7.36 -9.64 -9.23
C ALA A 681 -8.15 -9.24 -10.50
N PRO A 682 -7.89 -9.90 -11.66
CA PRO A 682 -8.57 -9.56 -12.91
C PRO A 682 -10.06 -9.91 -12.93
N ASP A 683 -10.52 -10.69 -11.99
CA ASP A 683 -11.90 -11.14 -11.78
C ASP A 683 -12.69 -10.23 -10.81
N MET A 684 -12.08 -9.12 -10.37
CA MET A 684 -12.70 -8.13 -9.50
C MET A 684 -12.78 -6.76 -10.19
N LEU A 685 -13.78 -5.97 -9.80
CA LEU A 685 -13.83 -4.55 -10.09
C LEU A 685 -13.10 -3.80 -8.97
N THR A 686 -11.91 -3.32 -9.26
CA THR A 686 -11.12 -2.48 -8.34
C THR A 686 -11.25 -1.02 -8.76
N ILE A 687 -11.71 -0.16 -7.85
CA ILE A 687 -11.97 1.26 -8.07
C ILE A 687 -11.15 2.09 -7.10
N TRP A 688 -10.43 3.09 -7.62
CA TRP A 688 -9.95 4.23 -6.86
C TRP A 688 -10.75 5.47 -7.25
N GLU A 689 -11.35 6.16 -6.26
CA GLU A 689 -12.07 7.41 -6.43
C GLU A 689 -11.32 8.55 -5.77
N ALA A 690 -10.89 9.54 -6.55
CA ALA A 690 -10.34 10.76 -6.00
C ALA A 690 -11.42 11.59 -5.30
N GLN A 691 -11.09 12.32 -4.22
CA GLN A 691 -12.06 13.20 -3.58
C GLN A 691 -12.51 14.31 -4.53
N PHE A 692 -11.58 14.94 -5.24
CA PHE A 692 -11.75 15.70 -6.45
C PHE A 692 -10.71 15.23 -7.47
N GLY A 693 -11.07 15.21 -8.74
CA GLY A 693 -10.13 14.83 -9.79
C GLY A 693 -8.88 15.70 -9.85
N ASP A 694 -8.98 16.94 -9.38
CA ASP A 694 -7.87 17.89 -9.22
C ASP A 694 -6.71 17.31 -8.42
N PHE A 695 -6.99 16.49 -7.40
CA PHE A 695 -5.98 15.93 -6.49
C PHE A 695 -5.23 14.71 -7.03
N ALA A 696 -5.71 14.13 -8.15
CA ALA A 696 -5.01 13.01 -8.80
C ALA A 696 -3.57 13.36 -9.21
N ASN A 697 -3.22 14.63 -9.33
CA ASN A 697 -1.85 15.07 -9.61
C ASN A 697 -0.86 14.73 -8.48
N GLY A 698 -1.34 14.53 -7.25
CA GLY A 698 -0.53 13.99 -6.14
C GLY A 698 -0.04 12.57 -6.39
N ALA A 699 -0.71 11.82 -7.26
CA ALA A 699 -0.36 10.44 -7.65
C ALA A 699 0.24 10.34 -9.07
N GLN A 700 0.76 11.43 -9.64
CA GLN A 700 1.20 11.47 -11.04
C GLN A 700 2.24 10.40 -11.37
N VAL A 701 3.13 10.07 -10.44
CA VAL A 701 4.13 9.02 -10.67
C VAL A 701 3.48 7.63 -10.87
N ALA A 702 2.41 7.31 -10.13
CA ALA A 702 1.67 6.06 -10.32
C ALA A 702 0.94 6.05 -11.67
N ILE A 703 0.40 7.20 -12.09
CA ILE A 703 -0.27 7.36 -13.40
C ILE A 703 0.72 7.13 -14.53
N ASP A 704 1.88 7.83 -14.51
CA ASP A 704 2.84 7.81 -15.62
C ASP A 704 3.62 6.50 -15.69
N GLN A 705 4.04 5.95 -14.53
CA GLN A 705 4.96 4.82 -14.51
C GLN A 705 4.27 3.45 -14.54
N PHE A 706 3.01 3.37 -14.10
CA PHE A 706 2.28 2.11 -14.00
C PHE A 706 1.00 2.10 -14.85
N ILE A 707 0.05 3.00 -14.58
CA ILE A 707 -1.29 2.95 -15.20
C ILE A 707 -1.22 3.12 -16.71
N SER A 708 -0.50 4.15 -17.17
CA SER A 708 -0.43 4.48 -18.60
C SER A 708 0.52 3.58 -19.39
N SER A 709 1.60 3.09 -18.76
CA SER A 709 2.73 2.47 -19.47
C SER A 709 3.04 1.02 -19.07
N GLY A 710 2.34 0.47 -18.07
CA GLY A 710 2.65 -0.87 -17.55
C GLY A 710 2.43 -2.01 -18.55
N GLU A 711 1.44 -1.89 -19.45
CA GLU A 711 1.20 -2.88 -20.51
C GLU A 711 2.31 -2.85 -21.56
N THR A 712 2.66 -1.68 -22.10
CA THR A 712 3.65 -1.55 -23.19
C THR A 712 5.08 -1.84 -22.73
N LYS A 713 5.43 -1.52 -21.46
CA LYS A 713 6.78 -1.78 -20.90
C LYS A 713 6.94 -3.21 -20.39
N TRP A 714 5.92 -3.76 -19.73
CA TRP A 714 6.05 -4.97 -18.92
C TRP A 714 5.03 -6.06 -19.26
N GLY A 715 4.12 -5.81 -20.18
CA GLY A 715 3.03 -6.72 -20.50
C GLY A 715 2.00 -6.89 -19.35
N ARG A 716 1.95 -5.94 -18.41
CA ARG A 716 1.08 -6.02 -17.23
C ARG A 716 -0.29 -5.46 -17.55
N LEU A 717 -1.28 -6.35 -17.67
CA LEU A 717 -2.68 -5.96 -17.79
C LEU A 717 -3.23 -5.49 -16.45
N CYS A 718 -4.08 -4.48 -16.48
CA CYS A 718 -4.67 -3.90 -15.28
C CYS A 718 -6.13 -3.50 -15.52
N GLY A 719 -7.05 -4.04 -14.73
CA GLY A 719 -8.48 -3.71 -14.79
C GLY A 719 -8.91 -2.56 -13.88
N LEU A 720 -7.97 -1.74 -13.39
CA LEU A 720 -8.26 -0.63 -12.47
C LEU A 720 -9.25 0.36 -13.09
N THR A 721 -10.23 0.78 -12.30
CA THR A 721 -11.12 1.91 -12.60
C THR A 721 -10.71 3.10 -11.73
N VAL A 722 -10.51 4.25 -12.36
CA VAL A 722 -10.21 5.52 -11.71
C VAL A 722 -11.39 6.46 -11.90
N ILE A 723 -12.00 6.93 -10.81
CA ILE A 723 -13.10 7.89 -10.86
C ILE A 723 -12.59 9.27 -10.43
N LEU A 724 -12.75 10.24 -11.31
CA LEU A 724 -12.27 11.61 -11.13
C LEU A 724 -13.47 12.57 -11.12
N PRO A 725 -13.92 13.05 -9.94
CA PRO A 725 -14.91 14.14 -9.91
C PRO A 725 -14.41 15.36 -10.67
N HIS A 726 -15.18 15.79 -11.65
CA HIS A 726 -14.85 16.85 -12.61
C HIS A 726 -16.07 17.73 -12.85
N GLY A 727 -15.88 18.90 -13.40
CA GLY A 727 -16.97 19.81 -13.79
C GLY A 727 -16.74 21.24 -13.31
N TYR A 728 -17.12 22.18 -14.17
CA TYR A 728 -16.93 23.62 -13.96
C TYR A 728 -18.22 24.23 -13.39
N ASP A 729 -18.32 24.17 -12.06
CA ASP A 729 -19.51 24.55 -11.28
C ASP A 729 -19.31 25.85 -10.47
N GLY A 730 -18.28 26.64 -10.81
CA GLY A 730 -17.92 27.86 -10.07
C GLY A 730 -17.21 27.62 -8.73
N GLN A 731 -16.67 26.43 -8.51
CA GLN A 731 -15.98 26.03 -7.25
C GLN A 731 -14.48 26.38 -7.22
N GLY A 732 -14.01 27.15 -8.19
CA GLY A 732 -12.63 27.63 -8.23
C GLY A 732 -11.62 26.67 -8.86
N PRO A 733 -10.31 27.04 -8.77
CA PRO A 733 -9.25 26.38 -9.54
C PRO A 733 -8.96 24.93 -9.15
N GLU A 734 -9.25 24.54 -7.91
CA GLU A 734 -8.79 23.26 -7.35
C GLU A 734 -9.92 22.25 -7.10
N HIS A 735 -11.12 22.55 -7.57
CA HIS A 735 -12.33 21.74 -7.42
C HIS A 735 -13.13 21.63 -8.71
N SER A 736 -12.47 21.74 -9.86
CA SER A 736 -13.11 21.78 -11.16
C SER A 736 -12.56 20.77 -12.16
N SER A 737 -11.24 20.53 -12.18
CA SER A 737 -10.59 19.80 -13.26
C SER A 737 -9.82 18.56 -12.81
N GLY A 738 -10.24 17.37 -13.22
CA GLY A 738 -9.45 16.14 -13.16
C GLY A 738 -8.31 16.09 -14.19
N ARG A 739 -8.01 17.22 -14.87
CA ARG A 739 -6.93 17.35 -15.87
C ARG A 739 -7.08 16.38 -17.02
N LEU A 740 -8.25 16.40 -17.68
CA LEU A 740 -8.60 15.54 -18.81
C LEU A 740 -7.52 15.52 -19.90
N GLU A 741 -6.93 16.67 -20.23
CA GLU A 741 -5.86 16.85 -21.23
C GLU A 741 -4.62 16.02 -20.91
N ARG A 742 -4.25 15.82 -19.63
CA ARG A 742 -3.09 15.04 -19.21
C ARG A 742 -3.32 13.55 -19.43
N TRP A 743 -4.52 13.07 -19.10
CA TRP A 743 -4.88 11.68 -19.34
C TRP A 743 -4.96 11.36 -20.84
N LEU A 744 -5.56 12.22 -21.63
CA LEU A 744 -5.66 12.05 -23.08
C LEU A 744 -4.28 12.11 -23.75
N GLN A 745 -3.36 12.93 -23.24
CA GLN A 745 -1.98 12.99 -23.72
C GLN A 745 -1.23 11.67 -23.49
N LEU A 746 -1.51 10.95 -22.41
CA LEU A 746 -0.90 9.64 -22.09
C LEU A 746 -1.52 8.49 -22.91
N CYS A 747 -2.56 8.74 -23.68
CA CYS A 747 -3.29 7.71 -24.44
C CYS A 747 -2.59 7.35 -25.75
N ALA A 748 -2.15 6.09 -25.86
CA ALA A 748 -1.60 5.49 -27.08
C ALA A 748 -1.83 3.98 -27.07
N GLU A 749 -1.81 3.32 -28.22
CA GLU A 749 -1.85 1.84 -28.33
C GLU A 749 -3.07 1.20 -27.65
N HIS A 750 -4.15 1.96 -27.46
CA HIS A 750 -5.34 1.57 -26.68
C HIS A 750 -5.06 1.18 -25.21
N ASN A 751 -4.04 1.80 -24.61
CA ASN A 751 -3.53 1.48 -23.26
C ASN A 751 -4.54 1.70 -22.13
N MET A 752 -5.52 2.57 -22.31
CA MET A 752 -6.59 2.86 -21.32
C MET A 752 -7.88 3.27 -22.00
N GLN A 753 -8.95 3.43 -21.25
CA GLN A 753 -10.23 3.98 -21.69
C GLN A 753 -10.49 5.28 -20.94
N VAL A 754 -10.81 6.37 -21.65
CA VAL A 754 -11.16 7.67 -21.06
C VAL A 754 -12.61 7.99 -21.39
N ILE A 755 -13.44 8.07 -20.36
CA ILE A 755 -14.90 8.17 -20.45
C ILE A 755 -15.37 9.39 -19.67
N MET A 756 -16.37 10.10 -20.22
CA MET A 756 -17.03 11.21 -19.57
C MET A 756 -18.56 11.06 -19.68
N PRO A 757 -19.17 10.23 -18.80
CA PRO A 757 -20.61 9.94 -18.91
C PRO A 757 -21.46 11.18 -18.68
N SER A 758 -22.50 11.33 -19.47
CA SER A 758 -23.42 12.45 -19.36
C SER A 758 -24.79 12.12 -18.72
N GLU A 759 -25.08 10.84 -18.51
CA GLU A 759 -26.33 10.38 -17.88
C GLU A 759 -26.13 9.13 -17.01
N ALA A 760 -27.04 8.85 -16.08
CA ALA A 760 -26.91 7.79 -15.07
C ALA A 760 -26.77 6.39 -15.69
N SER A 761 -27.49 6.07 -16.76
CA SER A 761 -27.42 4.76 -17.42
C SER A 761 -26.02 4.46 -17.96
N GLN A 762 -25.30 5.47 -18.44
CA GLN A 762 -23.94 5.30 -18.95
C GLN A 762 -22.97 4.85 -17.84
N MET A 763 -23.13 5.40 -16.63
CA MET A 763 -22.31 4.95 -15.48
C MET A 763 -22.59 3.49 -15.10
N PHE A 764 -23.83 3.06 -15.07
CA PHE A 764 -24.20 1.65 -14.86
C PHE A 764 -23.54 0.74 -15.89
N HIS A 765 -23.67 1.08 -17.16
CA HIS A 765 -23.15 0.24 -18.25
C HIS A 765 -21.64 0.19 -18.29
N ILE A 766 -20.93 1.30 -18.05
CA ILE A 766 -19.46 1.32 -18.11
C ILE A 766 -18.81 0.52 -16.99
N LEU A 767 -19.36 0.58 -15.77
CA LEU A 767 -18.87 -0.22 -14.65
C LEU A 767 -19.05 -1.72 -14.91
N ARG A 768 -20.21 -2.12 -15.42
CA ARG A 768 -20.47 -3.51 -15.79
C ARG A 768 -19.59 -3.97 -16.96
N ARG A 769 -19.48 -3.13 -18.00
CA ARG A 769 -18.63 -3.38 -19.18
C ARG A 769 -17.19 -3.67 -18.79
N GLN A 770 -16.63 -2.98 -17.79
CA GLN A 770 -15.25 -3.12 -17.37
C GLN A 770 -14.90 -4.57 -16.92
N VAL A 771 -15.83 -5.28 -16.33
CA VAL A 771 -15.62 -6.65 -15.83
C VAL A 771 -16.24 -7.75 -16.71
N LEU A 772 -17.32 -7.43 -17.41
CA LEU A 772 -17.99 -8.41 -18.29
C LEU A 772 -17.16 -8.72 -19.54
N ARG A 773 -16.44 -7.73 -20.07
CA ARG A 773 -15.49 -7.94 -21.15
C ARG A 773 -14.28 -8.77 -20.68
N THR A 774 -13.65 -9.41 -21.64
CA THR A 774 -12.37 -10.09 -21.40
C THR A 774 -11.17 -9.12 -21.49
N MET A 775 -11.35 -7.87 -21.87
CA MET A 775 -10.29 -6.83 -21.88
C MET A 775 -10.02 -6.33 -20.46
N ARG A 776 -8.75 -6.28 -20.05
CA ARG A 776 -8.30 -5.73 -18.76
C ARG A 776 -7.32 -4.59 -18.98
N ARG A 777 -7.86 -3.39 -19.19
CA ARG A 777 -7.13 -2.12 -19.31
C ARG A 777 -7.74 -1.07 -18.39
N PRO A 778 -6.95 -0.09 -17.90
CA PRO A 778 -7.45 0.96 -17.02
C PRO A 778 -8.64 1.71 -17.61
N LEU A 779 -9.63 1.96 -16.77
CA LEU A 779 -10.83 2.76 -17.10
C LEU A 779 -10.80 4.06 -16.30
N ILE A 780 -10.74 5.19 -16.97
CA ILE A 780 -10.70 6.53 -16.38
C ILE A 780 -12.03 7.19 -16.61
N ILE A 781 -12.77 7.46 -15.55
CA ILE A 781 -14.11 8.07 -15.58
C ILE A 781 -14.04 9.49 -15.05
N PHE A 782 -14.29 10.46 -15.89
CA PHE A 782 -14.52 11.85 -15.51
C PHE A 782 -15.97 12.01 -15.07
N MET A 783 -16.20 11.96 -13.75
CA MET A 783 -17.53 11.99 -13.16
C MET A 783 -17.97 13.43 -12.92
N SER A 784 -19.02 13.88 -13.61
CA SER A 784 -19.55 15.23 -13.40
C SER A 784 -20.24 15.36 -12.04
N LYS A 785 -19.75 16.28 -11.21
CA LYS A 785 -20.30 16.57 -9.87
C LYS A 785 -21.75 17.07 -9.92
N ARG A 786 -22.07 17.97 -10.90
CA ARG A 786 -23.41 18.52 -11.11
C ARG A 786 -24.41 17.43 -11.45
N LEU A 787 -24.03 16.48 -12.33
CA LEU A 787 -24.95 15.48 -12.87
C LEU A 787 -25.40 14.46 -11.82
N LEU A 788 -24.66 14.29 -10.72
CA LEU A 788 -25.07 13.43 -9.61
C LEU A 788 -26.45 13.75 -9.05
N ARG A 789 -26.89 15.02 -9.17
CA ARG A 789 -28.18 15.53 -8.67
C ARG A 789 -29.02 16.25 -9.69
N PHE A 790 -28.53 16.32 -10.94
CA PHE A 790 -29.23 17.02 -12.00
C PHE A 790 -30.36 16.15 -12.56
N LYS A 791 -31.59 16.64 -12.47
CA LYS A 791 -32.78 15.86 -12.77
C LYS A 791 -32.79 15.33 -14.21
N ASP A 792 -32.33 16.15 -15.18
CA ASP A 792 -32.34 15.78 -16.59
C ASP A 792 -31.23 14.77 -16.96
N ALA A 793 -30.28 14.54 -16.05
CA ALA A 793 -29.24 13.50 -16.21
C ALA A 793 -29.62 12.14 -15.59
N THR A 794 -30.81 12.04 -15.00
CA THR A 794 -31.37 10.76 -14.57
C THR A 794 -31.88 9.99 -15.81
N SER A 795 -31.86 8.66 -15.73
CA SER A 795 -32.26 7.80 -16.84
C SER A 795 -33.49 6.96 -16.50
N PRO A 796 -34.43 6.78 -17.44
CA PRO A 796 -35.58 5.90 -17.22
C PRO A 796 -35.14 4.44 -17.11
N LEU A 797 -35.94 3.61 -16.42
CA LEU A 797 -35.62 2.20 -16.11
C LEU A 797 -35.29 1.40 -17.39
N GLU A 798 -35.92 1.70 -18.50
CA GLU A 798 -35.74 1.04 -19.80
C GLU A 798 -34.27 1.08 -20.27
N ASN A 799 -33.53 2.13 -19.90
CA ASN A 799 -32.13 2.30 -20.28
C ASN A 799 -31.18 1.36 -19.50
N PHE A 800 -31.66 0.55 -18.57
CA PHE A 800 -30.90 -0.42 -17.76
C PHE A 800 -31.25 -1.87 -18.11
N LEU A 801 -32.29 -2.07 -18.95
CA LEU A 801 -32.83 -3.41 -19.23
C LEU A 801 -32.01 -4.17 -20.25
N GLU A 802 -32.28 -5.47 -20.36
CA GLU A 802 -31.69 -6.36 -21.36
C GLU A 802 -31.79 -5.76 -22.77
N GLY A 803 -30.76 -5.96 -23.58
CA GLY A 803 -30.60 -5.33 -24.89
C GLY A 803 -29.99 -3.93 -24.86
N THR A 804 -29.74 -3.35 -23.67
CA THR A 804 -29.07 -2.06 -23.55
C THR A 804 -27.59 -2.23 -23.18
N THR A 805 -26.76 -1.28 -23.63
CA THR A 805 -25.30 -1.30 -23.41
C THR A 805 -24.76 0.13 -23.33
N PHE A 806 -23.48 0.25 -22.97
CA PHE A 806 -22.77 1.53 -23.03
C PHE A 806 -22.72 2.07 -24.45
N ARG A 807 -23.10 3.32 -24.63
CA ARG A 807 -23.08 4.03 -25.92
C ARG A 807 -21.90 4.99 -25.97
N PRO A 808 -20.83 4.70 -26.75
CA PRO A 808 -19.65 5.57 -26.86
C PRO A 808 -19.96 6.96 -27.41
N VAL A 809 -20.99 7.05 -28.24
CA VAL A 809 -21.56 8.29 -28.80
C VAL A 809 -23.06 8.25 -28.61
N ILE A 810 -23.65 9.36 -28.19
CA ILE A 810 -25.10 9.54 -28.08
C ILE A 810 -25.52 10.64 -28.99
N GLY A 811 -26.41 10.33 -29.95
CA GLY A 811 -26.95 11.28 -30.93
C GLY A 811 -27.84 12.33 -30.30
N ASP A 812 -28.23 13.30 -31.11
CA ASP A 812 -29.16 14.36 -30.70
C ASP A 812 -30.51 13.77 -30.28
N THR A 813 -31.05 14.26 -29.19
CA THR A 813 -32.37 13.85 -28.66
C THR A 813 -33.55 14.55 -29.36
N VAL A 814 -33.27 15.61 -30.10
CA VAL A 814 -34.32 16.33 -30.86
C VAL A 814 -34.74 15.52 -32.07
N GLN A 815 -36.04 15.24 -32.17
CA GLN A 815 -36.63 14.59 -33.33
C GLN A 815 -36.97 15.67 -34.37
N ARG A 816 -36.37 15.56 -35.56
CA ARG A 816 -36.58 16.48 -36.69
C ARG A 816 -37.31 15.78 -37.81
N ALA A 817 -38.17 16.51 -38.49
CA ALA A 817 -38.82 16.02 -39.72
C ALA A 817 -37.82 15.89 -40.89
N ASP A 818 -36.79 16.73 -40.92
CA ASP A 818 -35.73 16.74 -41.92
C ASP A 818 -34.37 17.14 -41.33
N ASN A 819 -33.51 16.17 -41.15
CA ASN A 819 -32.14 16.41 -40.70
C ASN A 819 -31.26 17.17 -41.72
N GLY A 820 -31.67 17.27 -42.97
CA GLY A 820 -31.00 18.06 -44.01
C GLY A 820 -31.00 19.58 -43.74
N LYS A 821 -31.79 20.05 -42.76
CA LYS A 821 -31.82 21.47 -42.35
C LYS A 821 -30.69 21.81 -41.37
N VAL A 822 -30.05 20.80 -40.78
CA VAL A 822 -28.96 21.01 -39.83
C VAL A 822 -27.74 21.58 -40.54
N LYS A 823 -27.28 22.74 -40.10
CA LYS A 823 -26.10 23.47 -40.64
C LYS A 823 -24.85 23.20 -39.81
N ARG A 824 -25.01 22.99 -38.49
CA ARG A 824 -23.92 22.77 -37.51
C ARG A 824 -24.19 21.55 -36.66
N VAL A 825 -23.18 20.71 -36.52
CA VAL A 825 -23.17 19.60 -35.53
C VAL A 825 -22.17 19.92 -34.44
N ILE A 826 -22.65 20.07 -33.22
CA ILE A 826 -21.83 20.30 -32.03
C ILE A 826 -21.54 18.96 -31.37
N LEU A 827 -20.25 18.58 -31.25
CA LEU A 827 -19.81 17.47 -30.43
C LEU A 827 -19.33 18.03 -29.08
N CYS A 828 -19.72 17.38 -28.00
CA CYS A 828 -19.34 17.76 -26.64
C CYS A 828 -19.22 16.52 -25.72
N ALA A 829 -18.71 16.69 -24.52
CA ALA A 829 -18.64 15.64 -23.51
C ALA A 829 -19.07 16.16 -22.14
N GLY A 830 -19.69 15.31 -21.33
CA GLY A 830 -20.09 15.63 -19.97
C GLY A 830 -21.21 16.66 -19.83
N GLN A 831 -21.15 17.44 -18.75
CA GLN A 831 -22.26 18.30 -18.32
C GLN A 831 -22.56 19.51 -19.23
N VAL A 832 -21.59 19.97 -20.02
CA VAL A 832 -21.75 21.10 -20.93
C VAL A 832 -22.87 20.84 -21.96
N TYR A 833 -23.18 19.57 -22.24
CA TYR A 833 -24.31 19.17 -23.06
C TYR A 833 -25.62 19.84 -22.62
N TYR A 834 -25.91 19.88 -21.33
CA TYR A 834 -27.14 20.42 -20.78
C TYR A 834 -27.22 21.94 -20.94
N ASP A 835 -26.10 22.65 -20.79
CA ASP A 835 -26.03 24.09 -21.00
C ASP A 835 -26.20 24.44 -22.49
N LEU A 836 -25.64 23.63 -23.40
CA LEU A 836 -25.82 23.77 -24.84
C LEU A 836 -27.25 23.44 -25.25
N ALA A 837 -27.84 22.36 -24.72
CA ALA A 837 -29.23 22.00 -25.05
C ALA A 837 -30.23 23.10 -24.63
N ALA A 838 -30.06 23.65 -23.40
CA ALA A 838 -30.85 24.79 -22.95
C ALA A 838 -30.64 26.04 -23.82
N GLY A 839 -29.38 26.38 -24.13
CA GLY A 839 -29.03 27.52 -24.95
C GLY A 839 -29.55 27.41 -26.39
N ARG A 840 -29.63 26.19 -26.96
CA ARG A 840 -30.26 25.94 -28.27
C ARG A 840 -31.77 26.20 -28.23
N ALA A 841 -32.44 25.64 -27.20
CA ALA A 841 -33.89 25.80 -27.04
C ALA A 841 -34.31 27.28 -26.85
N GLU A 842 -33.55 28.02 -26.02
CA GLU A 842 -33.76 29.46 -25.82
C GLU A 842 -33.70 30.29 -27.14
N ARG A 843 -32.92 29.79 -28.12
CA ARG A 843 -32.72 30.47 -29.41
C ARG A 843 -33.60 29.92 -30.55
N GLY A 844 -34.36 28.86 -30.31
CA GLY A 844 -35.21 28.21 -31.31
C GLY A 844 -34.39 27.61 -32.46
N LEU A 845 -33.18 27.07 -32.18
CA LEU A 845 -32.25 26.55 -33.18
C LEU A 845 -32.28 25.02 -33.32
N GLU A 846 -33.31 24.35 -32.84
CA GLU A 846 -33.45 22.89 -32.87
C GLU A 846 -33.40 22.32 -34.30
N GLU A 847 -33.93 23.02 -35.30
CA GLU A 847 -33.90 22.59 -36.70
C GLU A 847 -32.52 22.77 -37.37
N GLU A 848 -31.70 23.73 -36.90
CA GLU A 848 -30.45 24.12 -37.57
C GLU A 848 -29.18 23.56 -36.90
N VAL A 849 -29.27 23.18 -35.61
CA VAL A 849 -28.14 22.71 -34.82
C VAL A 849 -28.42 21.36 -34.15
N ALA A 850 -27.60 20.40 -34.43
CA ALA A 850 -27.59 19.11 -33.72
C ALA A 850 -26.52 19.10 -32.64
N ILE A 851 -26.78 18.42 -31.50
CA ILE A 851 -25.82 18.26 -30.41
C ILE A 851 -25.60 16.77 -30.16
N VAL A 852 -24.36 16.32 -30.34
CA VAL A 852 -23.94 14.93 -30.21
C VAL A 852 -23.00 14.79 -29.00
N ARG A 853 -23.26 13.83 -28.11
CA ARG A 853 -22.46 13.58 -26.93
C ARG A 853 -21.41 12.51 -27.21
N THR A 854 -20.14 12.83 -26.98
CA THR A 854 -19.04 11.89 -27.07
C THR A 854 -18.73 11.39 -25.65
N GLU A 855 -19.32 10.25 -25.27
CA GLU A 855 -19.19 9.67 -23.93
C GLU A 855 -17.81 9.02 -23.74
N GLN A 856 -17.24 8.43 -24.81
CA GLN A 856 -15.91 7.84 -24.81
C GLN A 856 -14.93 8.71 -25.64
N LEU A 857 -13.94 9.28 -24.97
CA LEU A 857 -12.92 10.14 -25.60
C LEU A 857 -11.72 9.34 -26.09
N TYR A 858 -11.44 8.20 -25.43
CA TYR A 858 -10.39 7.28 -25.88
C TYR A 858 -10.69 5.82 -25.45
N PRO A 859 -10.39 4.79 -26.25
CA PRO A 859 -10.12 4.91 -27.68
C PRO A 859 -11.26 5.62 -28.40
N PHE A 860 -10.93 6.48 -29.39
CA PHE A 860 -11.95 7.31 -30.01
C PHE A 860 -12.92 6.47 -30.87
N PRO A 861 -14.23 6.60 -30.70
CA PRO A 861 -15.26 5.78 -31.36
C PRO A 861 -15.59 6.31 -32.77
N TYR A 862 -14.64 6.12 -33.69
CA TYR A 862 -14.77 6.65 -35.07
C TYR A 862 -16.05 6.20 -35.79
N ALA A 863 -16.36 4.91 -35.72
CA ALA A 863 -17.50 4.32 -36.43
C ALA A 863 -18.83 4.90 -35.93
N GLU A 864 -19.00 5.04 -34.64
CA GLU A 864 -20.20 5.58 -34.01
C GLU A 864 -20.31 7.08 -34.26
N ALA A 865 -19.22 7.83 -34.20
CA ALA A 865 -19.18 9.26 -34.49
C ALA A 865 -19.49 9.53 -35.95
N GLU A 866 -18.93 8.76 -36.89
CA GLU A 866 -19.20 8.85 -38.33
C GLU A 866 -20.67 8.55 -38.64
N ALA A 867 -21.23 7.49 -38.02
CA ALA A 867 -22.63 7.13 -38.19
C ALA A 867 -23.59 8.23 -37.70
N GLU A 868 -23.24 8.90 -36.60
CA GLU A 868 -24.02 10.04 -36.11
C GLU A 868 -23.91 11.27 -37.04
N LEU A 869 -22.70 11.63 -37.46
CA LEU A 869 -22.49 12.76 -38.38
C LEU A 869 -23.15 12.53 -39.74
N ALA A 870 -23.23 11.28 -40.22
CA ALA A 870 -23.89 10.93 -41.48
C ALA A 870 -25.40 11.24 -41.50
N LYS A 871 -26.04 11.34 -40.33
CA LYS A 871 -27.46 11.75 -40.20
C LYS A 871 -27.72 13.18 -40.61
N TYR A 872 -26.69 14.04 -40.74
CA TYR A 872 -26.77 15.45 -41.03
C TYR A 872 -26.03 15.80 -42.35
N PRO A 873 -26.52 15.38 -43.50
CA PRO A 873 -25.78 15.41 -44.77
C PRO A 873 -25.40 16.82 -45.27
N ASN A 874 -26.15 17.84 -44.87
CA ASN A 874 -25.96 19.22 -45.31
C ASN A 874 -25.20 20.09 -44.25
N ALA A 875 -24.77 19.52 -43.14
CA ALA A 875 -24.04 20.28 -42.14
C ALA A 875 -22.71 20.78 -42.70
N THR A 876 -22.48 22.07 -42.65
CA THR A 876 -21.26 22.74 -43.11
C THR A 876 -20.24 22.96 -42.02
N GLU A 877 -20.67 22.84 -40.78
CA GLU A 877 -19.81 23.06 -39.61
C GLU A 877 -19.87 21.87 -38.63
N ILE A 878 -18.69 21.42 -38.25
CA ILE A 878 -18.48 20.51 -37.10
C ILE A 878 -17.83 21.34 -36.00
N MET A 879 -18.42 21.36 -34.82
CA MET A 879 -17.92 22.12 -33.69
C MET A 879 -17.55 21.17 -32.54
N TRP A 880 -16.41 21.42 -31.89
CA TRP A 880 -16.16 20.92 -30.58
C TRP A 880 -16.50 21.97 -29.53
N ALA A 881 -17.36 21.64 -28.58
CA ALA A 881 -17.69 22.49 -27.45
C ALA A 881 -17.27 21.81 -26.12
N GLN A 882 -16.55 22.55 -25.28
CA GLN A 882 -16.13 22.07 -23.99
C GLN A 882 -16.19 23.14 -22.90
N GLU A 883 -16.40 22.73 -21.65
CA GLU A 883 -16.46 23.67 -20.52
C GLU A 883 -15.06 24.08 -19.99
N GLU A 884 -14.01 23.33 -20.28
CA GLU A 884 -12.63 23.60 -19.92
C GLU A 884 -12.04 24.77 -20.73
N PRO A 885 -11.01 25.47 -20.23
CA PRO A 885 -10.23 26.43 -21.00
C PRO A 885 -9.64 25.83 -22.27
N LYS A 886 -9.47 26.64 -23.31
CA LYS A 886 -9.02 26.20 -24.63
C LYS A 886 -7.72 25.39 -24.65
N ASN A 887 -6.77 25.71 -23.77
CA ASN A 887 -5.49 24.98 -23.62
C ASN A 887 -5.61 23.72 -22.77
N GLN A 888 -6.78 23.42 -22.25
CA GLN A 888 -7.09 22.27 -21.38
C GLN A 888 -8.25 21.46 -21.96
N GLY A 889 -8.69 20.40 -21.25
CA GLY A 889 -9.76 19.55 -21.74
C GLY A 889 -9.37 18.72 -22.95
N ALA A 890 -10.37 18.35 -23.78
CA ALA A 890 -10.18 17.41 -24.88
C ALA A 890 -9.77 18.03 -26.21
N TRP A 891 -9.93 19.35 -26.40
CA TRP A 891 -9.78 20.00 -27.70
C TRP A 891 -8.52 19.63 -28.46
N TYR A 892 -7.34 19.89 -27.89
CA TYR A 892 -6.08 19.64 -28.60
C TYR A 892 -5.78 18.14 -28.78
N GLN A 893 -6.26 17.29 -27.90
CA GLN A 893 -6.04 15.85 -27.98
C GLN A 893 -7.07 15.14 -28.88
N THR A 894 -8.16 15.80 -29.23
CA THR A 894 -9.24 15.23 -30.04
C THR A 894 -9.36 15.89 -31.42
N ARG A 895 -8.87 17.11 -31.59
CA ARG A 895 -8.98 17.91 -32.82
C ARG A 895 -8.61 17.12 -34.09
N HIS A 896 -7.45 16.44 -34.12
CA HIS A 896 -7.02 15.66 -35.28
C HIS A 896 -7.95 14.49 -35.62
N ARG A 897 -8.68 13.97 -34.64
CA ARG A 897 -9.69 12.91 -34.80
C ARG A 897 -10.97 13.48 -35.45
N LEU A 898 -11.35 14.68 -35.06
CA LEU A 898 -12.50 15.40 -35.62
C LEU A 898 -12.18 15.88 -37.04
N GLU A 899 -10.93 16.29 -37.28
CA GLU A 899 -10.47 16.64 -38.64
C GLU A 899 -10.56 15.43 -39.59
N ALA A 900 -10.28 14.21 -39.08
CA ALA A 900 -10.43 12.98 -39.87
C ALA A 900 -11.87 12.59 -40.18
N LEU A 901 -12.85 13.05 -39.38
CA LEU A 901 -14.29 12.84 -39.59
C LEU A 901 -14.92 13.90 -40.50
N ALA A 902 -14.31 15.07 -40.61
CA ALA A 902 -14.86 16.18 -41.41
C ALA A 902 -14.77 15.84 -42.89
N LYS A 903 -15.87 16.06 -43.60
CA LYS A 903 -16.00 15.92 -45.07
C LYS A 903 -15.38 17.13 -45.77
N GLU A 904 -15.07 16.96 -47.04
CA GLU A 904 -14.60 18.07 -47.88
C GLU A 904 -15.60 19.24 -47.86
N GLY A 905 -15.11 20.45 -47.58
CA GLY A 905 -15.93 21.65 -47.46
C GLY A 905 -16.51 21.90 -46.06
N GLN A 906 -16.45 20.97 -45.14
CA GLN A 906 -16.86 21.19 -43.74
C GLN A 906 -15.79 21.93 -42.93
N LYS A 907 -16.20 22.91 -42.13
CA LYS A 907 -15.32 23.65 -41.23
C LYS A 907 -15.31 23.01 -39.82
N LEU A 908 -14.13 22.74 -39.29
CA LEU A 908 -13.99 22.39 -37.87
C LEU A 908 -13.80 23.68 -37.06
N ILE A 909 -14.72 23.92 -36.11
CA ILE A 909 -14.73 25.12 -35.26
C ILE A 909 -14.76 24.74 -33.77
N TYR A 910 -14.51 25.71 -32.91
CA TYR A 910 -14.39 25.51 -31.47
C TYR A 910 -15.21 26.53 -30.67
N ALA A 911 -15.90 26.09 -29.63
CA ALA A 911 -16.48 26.91 -28.59
C ALA A 911 -16.02 26.43 -27.19
N GLY A 912 -15.63 27.38 -26.34
CA GLY A 912 -15.17 27.08 -25.00
C GLY A 912 -14.59 28.29 -24.29
N ARG A 913 -14.16 28.09 -23.05
CA ARG A 913 -13.54 29.16 -22.24
C ARG A 913 -12.21 29.61 -22.84
N PRO A 914 -11.79 30.88 -22.63
CA PRO A 914 -10.47 31.35 -23.07
C PRO A 914 -9.34 30.53 -22.41
N ALA A 915 -8.20 30.46 -23.11
CA ALA A 915 -7.00 29.81 -22.54
C ALA A 915 -6.60 30.44 -21.20
N SER A 916 -6.22 29.62 -20.26
CA SER A 916 -5.91 30.03 -18.89
C SER A 916 -4.79 29.18 -18.28
N ALA A 917 -3.90 29.82 -17.51
CA ALA A 917 -2.88 29.14 -16.73
C ALA A 917 -3.50 28.39 -15.52
N SER A 918 -4.62 28.89 -14.99
CA SER A 918 -5.40 28.25 -13.93
C SER A 918 -6.46 27.32 -14.54
N PRO A 919 -6.79 26.17 -13.92
CA PRO A 919 -7.85 25.31 -14.42
C PRO A 919 -9.20 26.00 -14.53
N ALA A 920 -9.59 26.79 -13.53
CA ALA A 920 -10.85 27.51 -13.48
C ALA A 920 -10.68 28.88 -12.82
N VAL A 921 -11.64 29.77 -13.05
CA VAL A 921 -11.69 31.09 -12.40
C VAL A 921 -12.20 30.97 -10.97
N GLY A 922 -11.66 31.77 -10.04
CA GLY A 922 -12.06 31.77 -8.63
C GLY A 922 -13.33 32.57 -8.31
N TYR A 923 -13.82 33.41 -9.25
CA TYR A 923 -14.97 34.27 -9.03
C TYR A 923 -16.21 33.73 -9.74
N GLY A 924 -17.33 33.51 -9.02
CA GLY A 924 -18.59 33.03 -9.58
C GLY A 924 -19.14 33.91 -10.70
N SER A 925 -19.00 35.24 -10.62
CA SER A 925 -19.40 36.16 -11.67
C SER A 925 -18.61 35.98 -12.98
N LYS A 926 -17.30 35.76 -12.89
CA LYS A 926 -16.45 35.42 -14.06
C LYS A 926 -16.81 34.06 -14.64
N HIS A 927 -17.07 33.06 -13.78
CA HIS A 927 -17.51 31.74 -14.21
C HIS A 927 -18.80 31.84 -15.03
N ALA A 928 -19.82 32.53 -14.51
CA ALA A 928 -21.09 32.72 -15.19
C ALA A 928 -20.96 33.49 -16.53
N ALA A 929 -20.13 34.56 -16.54
CA ALA A 929 -19.87 35.32 -17.77
C ALA A 929 -19.16 34.45 -18.82
N GLN A 930 -18.20 33.64 -18.45
CA GLN A 930 -17.51 32.72 -19.38
C GLN A 930 -18.44 31.61 -19.91
N LEU A 931 -19.31 31.04 -19.05
CA LEU A 931 -20.29 30.05 -19.49
C LEU A 931 -21.28 30.67 -20.49
N LYS A 932 -21.80 31.88 -20.21
CA LYS A 932 -22.68 32.62 -21.13
C LYS A 932 -22.00 32.86 -22.48
N GLN A 933 -20.71 33.28 -22.47
CA GLN A 933 -19.95 33.51 -23.69
C GLN A 933 -19.75 32.22 -24.49
N LEU A 934 -19.43 31.11 -23.83
CA LEU A 934 -19.28 29.79 -24.44
C LEU A 934 -20.56 29.39 -25.17
N VAL A 935 -21.72 29.52 -24.52
CA VAL A 935 -23.02 29.20 -25.12
C VAL A 935 -23.31 30.14 -26.29
N GLU A 936 -23.00 31.43 -26.17
CA GLU A 936 -23.15 32.40 -27.27
C GLU A 936 -22.29 32.02 -28.49
N ASP A 937 -21.02 31.74 -28.27
CA ASP A 937 -20.06 31.32 -29.31
C ASP A 937 -20.51 30.03 -30.01
N ALA A 938 -21.14 29.10 -29.27
CA ALA A 938 -21.61 27.81 -29.79
C ALA A 938 -22.75 27.99 -30.80
N PHE A 939 -23.58 29.05 -30.69
CA PHE A 939 -24.76 29.27 -31.52
C PHE A 939 -24.64 30.48 -32.45
N THR A 940 -23.55 31.23 -32.42
CA THR A 940 -23.27 32.29 -33.37
C THR A 940 -22.79 31.68 -34.71
N PHE A 941 -23.48 31.92 -35.80
CA PHE A 941 -23.05 31.55 -37.16
C PHE A 941 -22.20 32.70 -37.74
N ASN A 942 -20.97 32.42 -38.17
CA ASN A 942 -20.08 33.38 -38.84
C ASN A 942 -20.09 33.21 -40.35
#